data_61eeaadc95cc6bcc346fdde99db83a04
#
_entry.id   61eeaadc95cc6bcc346fdde99db83a04
#
_cell.length_a   1.000
_cell.length_b   1.000
_cell.length_c   1.000
_cell.angle_alpha   90.00
_cell.angle_beta   90.00
_cell.angle_gamma   90.00
#
_symmetry.space_group_name_H-M   'P 1'
#
loop_
_entity.id
_entity.type
_entity.pdbx_description
1 polymer ?
#
loop_
_entity_poly.entity_id
_entity_poly.type
_entity_poly.pdbx_seq_one_letter_code
_entity_poly.pdbx_strand_id
1 'polypeptide(L)'
;MALRTDVVLRLLVVVMRGMAAPATICSLLGQPALPLLSAEGDINIGAVFALHRNALFKVHSFTSRPEKTPCISFNPREFQFAQTLIFALEEINNSSDLLPGLSLGYQVYDSCGSATLAIHSALAMMNSPGPENSLGDPSSCSRSPAVLGIVGESTSTSTIGISSLVGPFSIPVISHFATCACLSNREKFPSFFRTIPSDFYQSRALAKLVKHFGWNWVGVVNSNNDYGNNGMATFMEAAWHEGVCVEYQESIYRTDPREKLLETVRVIRRATARVVVLFLGLGDLIPLLNELALEGDPGLQWVGSEAWITARVLADNKAYGFLRGAVGFAIRNARLDGLEGFLDKVHPSQAPDNTLLREFWETVFQCSYEWGSSTLCTGAESLAKLKNQYTDVSELRISSKVYTAVYAIAHALHNLLTDLKNNTDSVKTGEEIWFDANGDVVACYDLVNWQQEEDGTLQFHAVGLYDSSMPAEQRFTFNQGKLVWVGGQAEAPAAVCSESCPTGTRKAVQKGKPVCCYDCVPCAEGEISNITDSNGCYRFEFLSYEEMMGIVLVFFSLLGSGVTTLVVVVFSIHKDTPIVRANNSELSFLMLFSLTLCFLCSLTFIAFGITFVLCISCVLGKTIVVLMAFRATLPASNVMKWFGPPQQRLSVLAFTLIQVLICVLWLTVSPPFPYKNMKTYKEKIILECDVGSAVGFWAVLGYIGLLAVLCFVLAFLARKLPDNFNEAKFITFSMLIFCAVWLTFIPAYVSSPGKFTVAVEIFAILASSFGLLFCIFAPKCFIILLRPEQNTKKHMMGKTSNDIRY
;
A
#
# COMPACT_ATOMS: atom_id res chain seq x y z
N MET A 1 -63.21 -11.46 73.48
CA MET A 1 -61.84 -11.60 72.97
C MET A 1 -61.59 -12.77 72.08
N ALA A 2 -62.40 -13.84 72.12
CA ALA A 2 -62.27 -15.05 71.27
C ALA A 2 -62.69 -14.84 69.83
N LEU A 3 -63.57 -13.90 69.53
CA LEU A 3 -64.01 -13.67 68.12
C LEU A 3 -63.07 -12.95 67.24
N ARG A 4 -62.06 -12.24 67.82
CA ARG A 4 -61.00 -11.49 67.05
C ARG A 4 -59.84 -12.41 66.64
N THR A 5 -59.55 -13.46 67.47
CA THR A 5 -58.50 -14.41 67.09
C THR A 5 -58.86 -15.34 65.97
N ASP A 6 -60.07 -15.71 65.87
CA ASP A 6 -60.57 -16.64 64.77
C ASP A 6 -60.60 -15.95 63.38
N VAL A 7 -60.94 -14.65 63.34
CA VAL A 7 -60.88 -13.84 62.14
C VAL A 7 -59.46 -13.59 61.69
N VAL A 8 -58.49 -13.30 62.62
CA VAL A 8 -57.10 -13.13 62.31
C VAL A 8 -56.46 -14.44 61.84
N LEU A 9 -56.83 -15.56 62.50
CA LEU A 9 -56.36 -16.89 62.05
C LEU A 9 -56.87 -17.29 60.69
N ARG A 10 -58.13 -16.98 60.38
CA ARG A 10 -58.70 -17.21 59.05
C ARG A 10 -58.11 -16.29 57.95
N LEU A 11 -57.86 -15.03 58.32
CA LEU A 11 -57.11 -14.12 57.39
C LEU A 11 -55.67 -14.56 57.16
N LEU A 12 -54.96 -15.02 58.20
CA LEU A 12 -53.65 -15.60 58.11
C LEU A 12 -53.62 -16.87 57.26
N VAL A 13 -54.62 -17.77 57.42
CA VAL A 13 -54.70 -18.97 56.53
C VAL A 13 -55.09 -18.61 55.12
N VAL A 14 -55.93 -17.60 54.86
CA VAL A 14 -56.26 -17.10 53.51
C VAL A 14 -55.01 -16.41 52.93
N VAL A 15 -54.25 -15.61 53.66
CA VAL A 15 -52.99 -15.02 53.20
C VAL A 15 -51.94 -16.08 53.02
N MET A 16 -51.81 -17.09 53.89
CA MET A 16 -50.89 -18.23 53.68
C MET A 16 -51.27 -19.12 52.47
N ARG A 17 -52.59 -19.28 52.21
CA ARG A 17 -53.04 -19.96 51.00
C ARG A 17 -52.93 -19.13 49.72
N GLY A 18 -52.97 -17.79 49.85
CA GLY A 18 -52.72 -16.87 48.77
C GLY A 18 -51.23 -16.67 48.42
N MET A 19 -50.30 -17.11 49.33
CA MET A 19 -48.85 -17.04 49.12
C MET A 19 -48.22 -18.39 48.68
N ALA A 20 -49.02 -19.42 48.45
CA ALA A 20 -48.55 -20.55 47.63
C ALA A 20 -48.39 -19.97 46.22
N ALA A 21 -47.17 -19.51 45.89
CA ALA A 21 -46.83 -19.16 44.52
C ALA A 21 -47.29 -20.31 43.65
N PRO A 22 -48.06 -20.07 42.59
CA PRO A 22 -48.42 -21.13 41.66
C PRO A 22 -47.10 -21.76 41.20
N ALA A 23 -46.99 -23.07 41.31
CA ALA A 23 -45.87 -23.78 40.72
C ALA A 23 -45.68 -23.21 39.33
N THR A 24 -44.54 -22.57 39.06
CA THR A 24 -44.25 -21.97 37.76
C THR A 24 -44.16 -23.10 36.78
N ILE A 25 -45.26 -23.40 36.09
CA ILE A 25 -45.29 -24.35 35.01
C ILE A 25 -44.55 -23.67 33.85
N CYS A 26 -43.40 -24.22 33.50
CA CYS A 26 -42.65 -23.76 32.32
C CYS A 26 -43.52 -24.01 31.08
N SER A 27 -43.94 -22.94 30.41
CA SER A 27 -44.65 -23.01 29.14
C SER A 27 -43.86 -22.35 28.06
N LEU A 28 -43.81 -22.99 26.89
CA LEU A 28 -43.19 -22.41 25.70
C LEU A 28 -43.92 -21.12 25.29
N LEU A 29 -43.16 -20.06 25.03
CA LEU A 29 -43.67 -18.82 24.46
C LEU A 29 -43.86 -19.02 22.95
N GLY A 30 -45.09 -19.03 22.50
CA GLY A 30 -45.44 -19.20 21.07
C GLY A 30 -45.49 -20.67 20.61
N GLN A 31 -45.44 -20.86 19.28
CA GLN A 31 -45.35 -22.19 18.70
C GLN A 31 -43.89 -22.58 18.54
N PRO A 32 -43.46 -23.82 18.90
CA PRO A 32 -42.11 -24.26 18.68
C PRO A 32 -41.78 -24.33 17.17
N ALA A 33 -40.67 -23.80 16.74
CA ALA A 33 -40.12 -24.12 15.44
C ALA A 33 -39.63 -25.57 15.47
N LEU A 34 -40.01 -26.37 14.50
CA LEU A 34 -39.54 -27.74 14.34
C LEU A 34 -38.45 -27.79 13.27
N PRO A 35 -37.39 -28.61 13.45
CA PRO A 35 -36.43 -28.82 12.41
C PRO A 35 -37.07 -29.45 11.17
N LEU A 36 -36.62 -29.03 9.99
CA LEU A 36 -37.11 -29.61 8.72
C LEU A 36 -36.40 -30.93 8.38
N LEU A 37 -35.12 -31.05 8.78
CA LEU A 37 -34.33 -32.26 8.70
C LEU A 37 -33.69 -32.49 10.07
N SER A 38 -33.75 -33.73 10.60
CA SER A 38 -33.12 -34.06 11.88
C SER A 38 -32.76 -35.53 11.95
N ALA A 39 -31.67 -35.81 12.63
CA ALA A 39 -31.30 -37.14 13.10
C ALA A 39 -30.73 -36.99 14.52
N GLU A 40 -31.10 -37.90 15.42
CA GLU A 40 -30.59 -37.90 16.78
C GLU A 40 -29.23 -38.57 16.87
N GLY A 41 -28.35 -38.02 17.72
CA GLY A 41 -27.05 -38.57 18.06
C GLY A 41 -26.75 -38.34 19.54
N ASP A 42 -25.63 -38.84 20.02
CA ASP A 42 -25.17 -38.60 21.39
C ASP A 42 -24.95 -37.10 21.64
N ILE A 43 -24.53 -36.38 20.61
CA ILE A 43 -24.33 -34.93 20.58
C ILE A 43 -24.94 -34.38 19.32
N ASN A 44 -25.84 -33.37 19.44
CA ASN A 44 -26.48 -32.75 18.33
C ASN A 44 -25.85 -31.42 17.91
N ILE A 45 -25.72 -31.20 16.60
CA ILE A 45 -25.30 -29.95 15.96
C ILE A 45 -26.52 -29.26 15.37
N GLY A 46 -26.70 -27.99 15.67
CA GLY A 46 -27.71 -27.15 15.05
C GLY A 46 -27.25 -26.61 13.69
N ALA A 47 -28.16 -26.45 12.76
CA ALA A 47 -27.84 -25.76 11.51
C ALA A 47 -29.01 -24.86 11.07
N VAL A 48 -28.68 -23.71 10.51
CA VAL A 48 -29.64 -22.76 9.96
C VAL A 48 -29.23 -22.41 8.54
N PHE A 49 -30.10 -22.69 7.59
CA PHE A 49 -29.92 -22.38 6.18
C PHE A 49 -31.13 -21.64 5.63
N ALA A 50 -30.97 -20.88 4.57
CA ALA A 50 -32.10 -20.25 3.86
C ALA A 50 -32.65 -21.19 2.80
N LEU A 51 -33.28 -22.31 3.25
CA LEU A 51 -33.83 -23.34 2.35
C LEU A 51 -34.92 -22.79 1.43
N HIS A 52 -35.58 -21.72 1.86
CA HIS A 52 -36.43 -20.88 1.04
C HIS A 52 -35.86 -19.45 0.97
N ARG A 53 -36.11 -18.80 -0.16
CA ARG A 53 -35.55 -17.47 -0.43
C ARG A 53 -36.26 -16.33 0.29
N ASN A 54 -37.56 -16.49 0.53
CA ASN A 54 -38.40 -15.43 1.08
C ASN A 54 -39.41 -15.98 2.08
N ALA A 55 -39.74 -15.14 3.07
CA ALA A 55 -40.86 -15.36 3.97
C ALA A 55 -42.03 -14.44 3.60
N LEU A 56 -43.24 -14.97 3.53
CA LEU A 56 -44.42 -14.19 3.21
C LEU A 56 -45.03 -13.60 4.49
N PHE A 57 -44.58 -12.40 4.87
CA PHE A 57 -45.16 -11.70 6.02
C PHE A 57 -46.52 -11.11 5.69
N LYS A 58 -47.50 -11.53 6.46
CA LYS A 58 -48.86 -10.94 6.39
C LYS A 58 -48.99 -9.81 7.42
N VAL A 59 -49.66 -8.73 7.05
CA VAL A 59 -50.04 -7.69 7.99
C VAL A 59 -51.17 -8.23 8.85
N HIS A 60 -50.95 -8.31 10.16
CA HIS A 60 -51.94 -8.85 11.09
C HIS A 60 -52.81 -7.72 11.65
N SER A 61 -54.13 -7.98 11.75
CA SER A 61 -55.10 -7.07 12.37
C SER A 61 -55.10 -7.15 13.91
N PHE A 62 -54.32 -8.09 14.50
CA PHE A 62 -54.30 -8.40 15.93
C PHE A 62 -55.63 -8.82 16.54
N THR A 63 -56.59 -9.19 15.70
CA THR A 63 -57.91 -9.68 16.12
C THR A 63 -57.97 -11.22 16.26
N SER A 64 -56.93 -11.91 15.72
CA SER A 64 -56.76 -13.35 15.82
C SER A 64 -55.28 -13.69 16.10
N ARG A 65 -55.02 -14.91 16.57
CA ARG A 65 -53.67 -15.42 16.76
C ARG A 65 -52.96 -15.47 15.39
N PRO A 66 -51.72 -14.90 15.30
CA PRO A 66 -50.93 -14.97 14.05
C PRO A 66 -50.71 -16.41 13.59
N GLU A 67 -50.94 -16.67 12.34
CA GLU A 67 -50.58 -17.92 11.68
C GLU A 67 -49.05 -18.02 11.49
N LYS A 68 -48.54 -19.25 11.32
CA LYS A 68 -47.12 -19.47 10.97
C LYS A 68 -46.83 -18.76 9.63
N THR A 69 -45.76 -17.96 9.59
CA THR A 69 -45.32 -17.30 8.36
C THR A 69 -44.86 -18.34 7.34
N PRO A 70 -45.51 -18.44 6.16
CA PRO A 70 -45.09 -19.39 5.14
C PRO A 70 -43.81 -18.94 4.46
N CYS A 71 -42.95 -19.89 4.21
CA CYS A 71 -41.73 -19.73 3.41
C CYS A 71 -42.07 -20.09 1.96
N ILE A 72 -41.49 -19.35 1.02
CA ILE A 72 -41.73 -19.51 -0.41
C ILE A 72 -40.44 -19.47 -1.21
N SER A 73 -40.45 -20.03 -2.40
CA SER A 73 -39.32 -20.06 -3.34
C SER A 73 -38.18 -20.92 -2.82
N PHE A 74 -38.32 -22.21 -2.94
CA PHE A 74 -37.33 -23.20 -2.57
C PHE A 74 -35.94 -22.87 -3.18
N ASN A 75 -34.85 -23.08 -2.42
CA ASN A 75 -33.49 -22.76 -2.79
C ASN A 75 -32.62 -24.02 -2.91
N PRO A 76 -32.45 -24.59 -4.10
CA PRO A 76 -31.70 -25.84 -4.29
C PRO A 76 -30.24 -25.74 -3.85
N ARG A 77 -29.60 -24.55 -3.95
CA ARG A 77 -28.25 -24.31 -3.51
C ARG A 77 -28.09 -24.45 -1.98
N GLU A 78 -28.95 -23.82 -1.22
CA GLU A 78 -28.92 -23.91 0.24
C GLU A 78 -29.30 -25.33 0.71
N PHE A 79 -30.16 -26.04 -0.04
CA PHE A 79 -30.43 -27.43 0.21
C PHE A 79 -29.21 -28.33 -0.03
N GLN A 80 -28.38 -28.04 -1.06
CA GLN A 80 -27.08 -28.69 -1.24
C GLN A 80 -26.17 -28.46 -0.02
N PHE A 81 -26.18 -27.25 0.57
CA PHE A 81 -25.40 -26.98 1.79
C PHE A 81 -25.85 -27.82 2.97
N ALA A 82 -27.18 -27.92 3.16
CA ALA A 82 -27.73 -28.78 4.20
C ALA A 82 -27.39 -30.26 3.98
N GLN A 83 -27.45 -30.75 2.75
CA GLN A 83 -27.05 -32.12 2.42
C GLN A 83 -25.51 -32.33 2.57
N THR A 84 -24.69 -31.34 2.29
CA THR A 84 -23.23 -31.37 2.54
C THR A 84 -22.93 -31.47 4.04
N LEU A 85 -23.68 -30.78 4.88
CA LEU A 85 -23.55 -30.92 6.34
C LEU A 85 -23.89 -32.37 6.77
N ILE A 86 -24.98 -32.96 6.25
CA ILE A 86 -25.39 -34.34 6.57
C ILE A 86 -24.31 -35.33 6.08
N PHE A 87 -23.79 -35.14 4.86
CA PHE A 87 -22.71 -35.93 4.30
C PHE A 87 -21.45 -35.93 5.22
N ALA A 88 -21.03 -34.76 5.67
CA ALA A 88 -19.87 -34.64 6.56
C ALA A 88 -20.12 -35.35 7.91
N LEU A 89 -21.35 -35.25 8.46
CA LEU A 89 -21.70 -35.95 9.72
C LEU A 89 -21.75 -37.46 9.55
N GLU A 90 -22.26 -37.99 8.43
CA GLU A 90 -22.25 -39.43 8.14
C GLU A 90 -20.80 -39.95 7.99
N GLU A 91 -19.94 -39.17 7.33
CA GLU A 91 -18.53 -39.53 7.17
C GLU A 91 -17.81 -39.57 8.53
N ILE A 92 -18.03 -38.59 9.40
CA ILE A 92 -17.46 -38.53 10.76
C ILE A 92 -17.99 -39.67 11.59
N ASN A 93 -19.31 -39.96 11.58
CA ASN A 93 -19.90 -41.05 12.35
C ASN A 93 -19.43 -42.44 11.90
N ASN A 94 -19.00 -42.59 10.65
CA ASN A 94 -18.39 -43.81 10.13
C ASN A 94 -16.86 -43.88 10.35
N SER A 95 -16.24 -42.83 10.88
CA SER A 95 -14.80 -42.78 11.11
C SER A 95 -14.42 -43.56 12.36
N SER A 96 -13.34 -44.35 12.28
CA SER A 96 -12.75 -45.03 13.46
C SER A 96 -11.85 -44.11 14.28
N ASP A 97 -11.38 -43.00 13.68
CA ASP A 97 -10.31 -42.16 14.22
C ASP A 97 -10.83 -40.87 14.85
N LEU A 98 -11.90 -40.33 14.27
CA LEU A 98 -12.50 -39.08 14.75
C LEU A 98 -13.77 -39.39 15.55
N LEU A 99 -13.81 -39.00 16.85
CA LEU A 99 -14.90 -39.23 17.79
C LEU A 99 -15.32 -40.73 17.94
N PRO A 100 -14.38 -41.67 18.15
CA PRO A 100 -14.70 -43.10 18.20
C PRO A 100 -15.72 -43.41 19.30
N GLY A 101 -16.83 -44.03 18.91
CA GLY A 101 -17.88 -44.45 19.84
C GLY A 101 -18.85 -43.34 20.24
N LEU A 102 -18.81 -42.20 19.57
CA LEU A 102 -19.78 -41.11 19.73
C LEU A 102 -20.43 -40.81 18.38
N SER A 103 -21.75 -40.65 18.37
CA SER A 103 -22.53 -40.26 17.22
C SER A 103 -22.89 -38.77 17.25
N LEU A 104 -22.70 -38.09 16.13
CA LEU A 104 -23.15 -36.72 15.94
C LEU A 104 -24.52 -36.74 15.25
N GLY A 105 -25.51 -36.14 15.93
CA GLY A 105 -26.83 -35.88 15.36
C GLY A 105 -26.91 -34.44 14.83
N TYR A 106 -28.02 -34.13 14.17
CA TYR A 106 -28.25 -32.80 13.61
C TYR A 106 -29.71 -32.36 13.68
N GLN A 107 -29.87 -31.00 13.69
CA GLN A 107 -31.17 -30.33 13.59
C GLN A 107 -31.03 -29.16 12.60
N VAL A 108 -31.67 -29.27 11.43
CA VAL A 108 -31.63 -28.27 10.38
C VAL A 108 -32.90 -27.45 10.35
N TYR A 109 -32.78 -26.17 10.45
CA TYR A 109 -33.87 -25.18 10.42
C TYR A 109 -33.75 -24.27 9.21
N ASP A 110 -34.89 -23.73 8.79
CA ASP A 110 -35.01 -22.78 7.70
C ASP A 110 -35.15 -21.35 8.23
N SER A 111 -34.27 -20.45 7.77
CA SER A 111 -34.39 -19.02 8.04
C SER A 111 -35.33 -18.29 7.08
N CYS A 112 -35.73 -18.94 5.95
CA CYS A 112 -36.44 -18.31 4.86
C CYS A 112 -35.85 -16.97 4.38
N GLY A 113 -34.49 -16.83 4.51
CA GLY A 113 -33.77 -15.60 4.24
C GLY A 113 -34.17 -14.41 5.12
N SER A 114 -34.73 -14.67 6.30
CA SER A 114 -35.18 -13.65 7.25
C SER A 114 -34.42 -13.76 8.56
N ALA A 115 -33.80 -12.63 8.99
CA ALA A 115 -33.09 -12.59 10.26
C ALA A 115 -34.00 -12.91 11.47
N THR A 116 -35.26 -12.51 11.44
CA THR A 116 -36.20 -12.79 12.54
C THR A 116 -36.52 -14.28 12.64
N LEU A 117 -36.67 -14.99 11.54
CA LEU A 117 -36.88 -16.43 11.54
C LEU A 117 -35.60 -17.21 11.88
N ALA A 118 -34.41 -16.69 11.46
CA ALA A 118 -33.13 -17.25 11.87
C ALA A 118 -32.93 -17.16 13.40
N ILE A 119 -33.26 -16.02 14.01
CA ILE A 119 -33.25 -15.85 15.48
C ILE A 119 -34.26 -16.80 16.15
N HIS A 120 -35.46 -16.94 15.59
CA HIS A 120 -36.46 -17.87 16.11
C HIS A 120 -35.98 -19.32 16.04
N SER A 121 -35.31 -19.72 14.96
CA SER A 121 -34.68 -21.05 14.83
C SER A 121 -33.59 -21.28 15.88
N ALA A 122 -32.74 -20.29 16.13
CA ALA A 122 -31.70 -20.35 17.17
C ALA A 122 -32.34 -20.50 18.59
N LEU A 123 -33.41 -19.76 18.86
CA LEU A 123 -34.19 -19.92 20.11
C LEU A 123 -34.77 -21.31 20.28
N ALA A 124 -35.26 -21.90 19.18
CA ALA A 124 -35.81 -23.27 19.22
C ALA A 124 -34.73 -24.29 19.57
N MET A 125 -33.53 -24.15 18.99
CA MET A 125 -32.38 -25.02 19.29
C MET A 125 -31.92 -24.92 20.74
N MET A 126 -32.05 -23.75 21.37
CA MET A 126 -31.73 -23.56 22.77
C MET A 126 -32.79 -24.18 23.73
N ASN A 127 -34.04 -24.28 23.29
CA ASN A 127 -35.18 -24.66 24.11
C ASN A 127 -35.85 -25.99 23.64
N SER A 128 -35.23 -26.76 22.80
CA SER A 128 -35.80 -28.02 22.31
C SER A 128 -36.04 -29.00 23.47
N PRO A 129 -37.18 -29.68 23.51
CA PRO A 129 -37.40 -30.72 24.50
C PRO A 129 -36.39 -31.86 24.25
N GLY A 130 -35.57 -32.12 25.26
CA GLY A 130 -34.72 -33.31 25.22
C GLY A 130 -35.62 -34.59 25.15
N PRO A 131 -35.00 -35.75 24.83
CA PRO A 131 -35.75 -37.02 24.74
C PRO A 131 -36.61 -37.22 26.01
N GLU A 132 -37.82 -37.69 25.81
CA GLU A 132 -38.85 -37.84 26.86
C GLU A 132 -38.42 -38.64 28.10
N ASN A 133 -37.23 -39.26 28.08
CA ASN A 133 -36.69 -40.10 29.14
C ASN A 133 -35.81 -39.38 30.19
N SER A 134 -35.58 -38.07 30.06
CA SER A 134 -34.95 -37.34 31.13
C SER A 134 -35.95 -37.04 32.24
N LEU A 135 -35.96 -37.83 33.31
CA LEU A 135 -36.66 -37.63 34.58
C LEU A 135 -36.27 -36.30 35.28
N GLY A 136 -36.38 -35.19 34.57
CA GLY A 136 -36.24 -33.82 35.09
C GLY A 136 -37.56 -33.41 35.73
N ASP A 137 -37.51 -32.90 36.93
CA ASP A 137 -38.62 -32.28 37.61
C ASP A 137 -39.39 -31.31 36.71
N PRO A 138 -40.66 -31.51 36.41
CA PRO A 138 -41.46 -30.61 35.55
C PRO A 138 -41.55 -29.15 36.03
N SER A 139 -41.10 -28.90 37.30
CA SER A 139 -41.02 -27.58 37.88
C SER A 139 -39.71 -26.86 37.57
N SER A 140 -38.69 -27.51 37.01
CA SER A 140 -37.39 -26.93 36.69
C SER A 140 -37.39 -26.37 35.27
N CYS A 141 -37.30 -25.07 35.14
CA CYS A 141 -37.07 -24.39 33.83
C CYS A 141 -35.61 -24.51 33.31
N SER A 142 -34.74 -25.21 34.01
CA SER A 142 -33.34 -25.42 33.60
C SER A 142 -33.24 -26.62 32.67
N ARG A 143 -33.04 -26.35 31.37
CA ARG A 143 -32.77 -27.38 30.34
C ARG A 143 -31.42 -27.11 29.71
N SER A 144 -30.66 -28.15 29.43
CA SER A 144 -29.47 -28.04 28.61
C SER A 144 -29.83 -27.67 27.19
N PRO A 145 -29.03 -26.87 26.48
CA PRO A 145 -29.27 -26.60 25.05
C PRO A 145 -29.30 -27.90 24.26
N ALA A 146 -30.26 -28.00 23.30
CA ALA A 146 -30.40 -29.21 22.49
C ALA A 146 -29.23 -29.43 21.54
N VAL A 147 -28.45 -28.39 21.26
CA VAL A 147 -27.32 -28.42 20.32
C VAL A 147 -26.04 -27.87 20.98
N LEU A 148 -24.91 -28.46 20.60
CA LEU A 148 -23.60 -28.04 21.10
C LEU A 148 -23.08 -26.78 20.44
N GLY A 149 -23.38 -26.61 19.14
CA GLY A 149 -22.99 -25.48 18.32
C GLY A 149 -23.89 -25.34 17.11
N ILE A 150 -23.80 -24.21 16.43
CA ILE A 150 -24.65 -23.87 15.29
C ILE A 150 -23.80 -23.66 14.05
N VAL A 151 -24.09 -24.37 12.96
CA VAL A 151 -23.52 -24.14 11.63
C VAL A 151 -24.48 -23.26 10.84
N GLY A 152 -24.02 -22.16 10.31
CA GLY A 152 -24.85 -21.22 9.54
C GLY A 152 -24.76 -19.81 10.14
N GLU A 153 -25.42 -18.85 9.61
CA GLU A 153 -26.30 -18.82 8.44
C GLU A 153 -25.50 -18.28 7.24
N SER A 154 -26.04 -18.32 6.04
CA SER A 154 -25.38 -17.83 4.82
C SER A 154 -25.29 -16.32 4.75
N THR A 155 -26.24 -15.58 5.33
CA THR A 155 -26.29 -14.11 5.28
C THR A 155 -25.69 -13.48 6.54
N SER A 156 -24.95 -12.40 6.36
CA SER A 156 -24.32 -11.70 7.49
C SER A 156 -25.36 -11.17 8.49
N THR A 157 -26.46 -10.59 8.03
CA THR A 157 -27.52 -10.02 8.89
C THR A 157 -28.16 -11.08 9.79
N SER A 158 -28.54 -12.25 9.23
CA SER A 158 -29.09 -13.36 10.02
C SER A 158 -28.06 -13.92 11.01
N THR A 159 -26.80 -14.06 10.57
CA THR A 159 -25.69 -14.53 11.41
C THR A 159 -25.39 -13.58 12.58
N ILE A 160 -25.44 -12.26 12.34
CA ILE A 160 -25.35 -11.24 13.41
C ILE A 160 -26.47 -11.44 14.44
N GLY A 161 -27.71 -11.67 13.96
CA GLY A 161 -28.84 -11.92 14.84
C GLY A 161 -28.70 -13.18 15.69
N ILE A 162 -28.32 -14.30 15.08
CA ILE A 162 -28.04 -15.55 15.78
C ILE A 162 -26.91 -15.37 16.79
N SER A 163 -25.74 -14.84 16.33
CA SER A 163 -24.55 -14.70 17.17
C SER A 163 -24.76 -13.75 18.36
N SER A 164 -25.55 -12.69 18.17
CA SER A 164 -25.93 -11.76 19.25
C SER A 164 -26.79 -12.45 20.30
N LEU A 165 -27.69 -13.37 19.87
CA LEU A 165 -28.56 -14.09 20.75
C LEU A 165 -27.82 -15.15 21.57
N VAL A 166 -27.02 -16.01 20.90
CA VAL A 166 -26.43 -17.20 21.52
C VAL A 166 -25.05 -16.94 22.13
N GLY A 167 -24.39 -15.82 21.75
CA GLY A 167 -23.08 -15.44 22.25
C GLY A 167 -22.97 -15.35 23.77
N PRO A 168 -23.93 -14.71 24.48
CA PRO A 168 -23.94 -14.65 25.93
C PRO A 168 -24.03 -16.02 26.63
N PHE A 169 -24.49 -17.04 25.90
CA PHE A 169 -24.59 -18.43 26.37
C PHE A 169 -23.37 -19.28 25.99
N SER A 170 -22.38 -18.64 25.36
CA SER A 170 -21.15 -19.30 24.88
C SER A 170 -21.38 -20.45 23.90
N ILE A 171 -22.49 -20.44 23.15
CA ILE A 171 -22.76 -21.41 22.08
C ILE A 171 -21.99 -20.96 20.82
N PRO A 172 -21.07 -21.78 20.30
CA PRO A 172 -20.34 -21.43 19.11
C PRO A 172 -21.22 -21.40 17.87
N VAL A 173 -21.05 -20.35 17.05
CA VAL A 173 -21.66 -20.20 15.73
C VAL A 173 -20.55 -20.21 14.70
N ILE A 174 -20.58 -21.16 13.76
CA ILE A 174 -19.62 -21.26 12.66
C ILE A 174 -20.34 -21.00 11.36
N SER A 175 -20.11 -19.83 10.78
CA SER A 175 -20.71 -19.50 9.48
C SER A 175 -19.81 -19.94 8.32
N HIS A 176 -20.45 -20.49 7.31
CA HIS A 176 -19.83 -20.92 6.06
C HIS A 176 -19.85 -19.84 4.98
N PHE A 177 -20.68 -18.77 5.15
CA PHE A 177 -20.83 -17.77 4.09
C PHE A 177 -21.05 -16.33 4.58
N ALA A 178 -21.13 -16.05 5.89
CA ALA A 178 -21.27 -14.68 6.41
C ALA A 178 -19.88 -13.98 6.47
N THR A 179 -19.64 -13.10 5.53
CA THR A 179 -18.34 -12.47 5.28
C THR A 179 -18.18 -11.08 5.91
N CYS A 180 -19.26 -10.44 6.41
CA CYS A 180 -19.20 -9.10 7.01
C CYS A 180 -18.00 -8.96 7.98
N ALA A 181 -17.14 -7.96 7.76
CA ALA A 181 -16.02 -7.65 8.65
C ALA A 181 -16.49 -7.31 10.08
N CYS A 182 -17.74 -6.87 10.24
CA CYS A 182 -18.34 -6.54 11.53
C CYS A 182 -18.39 -7.73 12.51
N LEU A 183 -18.50 -8.97 12.00
CA LEU A 183 -18.54 -10.21 12.78
C LEU A 183 -17.19 -10.57 13.42
N SER A 184 -16.07 -10.00 12.97
CA SER A 184 -14.75 -10.19 13.57
C SER A 184 -14.57 -9.44 14.92
N ASN A 185 -15.59 -8.69 15.36
CA ASN A 185 -15.54 -7.99 16.64
C ASN A 185 -15.86 -8.96 17.79
N ARG A 186 -14.81 -9.38 18.53
CA ARG A 186 -14.91 -10.32 19.64
C ARG A 186 -15.66 -9.81 20.86
N GLU A 187 -15.71 -8.52 21.09
CA GLU A 187 -16.48 -7.92 22.18
C GLU A 187 -17.99 -8.10 21.95
N LYS A 188 -18.43 -8.01 20.67
CA LYS A 188 -19.84 -8.17 20.28
C LYS A 188 -20.21 -9.62 20.01
N PHE A 189 -19.30 -10.40 19.41
CA PHE A 189 -19.54 -11.76 18.96
C PHE A 189 -18.49 -12.74 19.49
N PRO A 190 -18.43 -12.98 20.79
CA PRO A 190 -17.34 -13.74 21.43
C PRO A 190 -17.26 -15.20 20.97
N SER A 191 -18.38 -15.80 20.59
CA SER A 191 -18.49 -17.23 20.18
C SER A 191 -18.66 -17.41 18.68
N PHE A 192 -18.40 -16.38 17.87
CA PHE A 192 -18.53 -16.46 16.41
C PHE A 192 -17.22 -16.93 15.77
N PHE A 193 -17.35 -17.83 14.78
CA PHE A 193 -16.27 -18.30 13.91
C PHE A 193 -16.77 -18.38 12.48
N ARG A 194 -15.87 -18.39 11.50
CA ARG A 194 -16.23 -18.58 10.10
C ARG A 194 -15.18 -19.35 9.33
N THR A 195 -15.63 -20.17 8.41
CA THR A 195 -14.78 -20.94 7.49
C THR A 195 -14.54 -20.24 6.16
N ILE A 196 -15.12 -19.05 5.99
CA ILE A 196 -14.96 -18.16 4.84
C ILE A 196 -14.17 -16.90 5.26
N PRO A 197 -13.32 -16.32 4.41
CA PRO A 197 -12.58 -15.11 4.75
C PRO A 197 -13.48 -13.88 4.96
N SER A 198 -12.97 -12.92 5.74
CA SER A 198 -13.62 -11.65 6.01
C SER A 198 -13.60 -10.69 4.81
N ASP A 199 -14.69 -9.95 4.60
CA ASP A 199 -14.80 -8.88 3.61
C ASP A 199 -13.78 -7.76 3.78
N PHE A 200 -13.20 -7.63 4.98
CA PHE A 200 -12.09 -6.71 5.20
C PHE A 200 -10.94 -6.92 4.19
N TYR A 201 -10.63 -8.16 3.86
CA TYR A 201 -9.59 -8.49 2.91
C TYR A 201 -10.08 -8.37 1.47
N GLN A 202 -11.30 -8.84 1.18
CA GLN A 202 -11.86 -8.81 -0.17
C GLN A 202 -12.07 -7.39 -0.68
N SER A 203 -12.69 -6.53 0.12
CA SER A 203 -12.95 -5.14 -0.24
C SER A 203 -11.67 -4.38 -0.57
N ARG A 204 -10.61 -4.60 0.21
CA ARG A 204 -9.29 -4.03 -0.05
C ARG A 204 -8.61 -4.62 -1.28
N ALA A 205 -8.79 -5.92 -1.51
CA ALA A 205 -8.30 -6.57 -2.73
C ALA A 205 -9.02 -6.05 -3.97
N LEU A 206 -10.34 -5.81 -3.91
CA LEU A 206 -11.12 -5.18 -5.00
C LEU A 206 -10.62 -3.77 -5.30
N ALA A 207 -10.35 -2.94 -4.29
CA ALA A 207 -9.79 -1.60 -4.50
C ALA A 207 -8.42 -1.64 -5.20
N LYS A 208 -7.56 -2.57 -4.80
CA LYS A 208 -6.27 -2.80 -5.47
C LYS A 208 -6.41 -3.32 -6.88
N LEU A 209 -7.37 -4.21 -7.14
CA LEU A 209 -7.67 -4.73 -8.47
C LEU A 209 -8.09 -3.60 -9.41
N VAL A 210 -9.00 -2.75 -8.97
CA VAL A 210 -9.46 -1.56 -9.70
C VAL A 210 -8.29 -0.64 -10.02
N LYS A 211 -7.44 -0.36 -9.03
CA LYS A 211 -6.23 0.44 -9.20
C LYS A 211 -5.23 -0.18 -10.16
N HIS A 212 -5.04 -1.50 -10.09
CA HIS A 212 -4.09 -2.23 -10.94
C HIS A 212 -4.36 -2.04 -12.43
N PHE A 213 -5.64 -2.03 -12.82
CA PHE A 213 -6.05 -1.79 -14.21
C PHE A 213 -6.15 -0.31 -14.58
N GLY A 214 -5.73 0.60 -13.70
CA GLY A 214 -5.76 2.05 -13.94
C GLY A 214 -7.16 2.66 -13.88
N TRP A 215 -8.15 1.95 -13.34
CA TRP A 215 -9.51 2.44 -13.19
C TRP A 215 -9.59 3.37 -11.98
N ASN A 216 -9.64 4.66 -12.23
CA ASN A 216 -9.75 5.66 -11.16
C ASN A 216 -11.13 6.30 -11.04
N TRP A 217 -12.10 5.87 -11.89
CA TRP A 217 -13.47 6.38 -11.92
C TRP A 217 -14.45 5.23 -12.08
N VAL A 218 -15.16 4.88 -11.01
CA VAL A 218 -16.02 3.70 -10.95
C VAL A 218 -17.40 4.02 -10.40
N GLY A 219 -18.41 3.26 -10.82
CA GLY A 219 -19.69 3.18 -10.15
C GLY A 219 -19.70 2.05 -9.14
N VAL A 220 -20.52 2.14 -8.10
CA VAL A 220 -20.65 1.08 -7.12
C VAL A 220 -22.13 0.79 -6.82
N VAL A 221 -22.46 -0.50 -6.69
CA VAL A 221 -23.80 -0.95 -6.27
C VAL A 221 -23.63 -2.01 -5.20
N ASN A 222 -24.34 -1.87 -4.08
CA ASN A 222 -24.26 -2.80 -2.97
C ASN A 222 -25.63 -3.28 -2.49
N SER A 223 -25.67 -4.47 -1.85
CA SER A 223 -26.86 -4.92 -1.11
C SER A 223 -27.14 -3.99 0.06
N ASN A 224 -28.38 -3.58 0.25
CA ASN A 224 -28.80 -2.76 1.39
C ASN A 224 -29.03 -3.64 2.64
N ASN A 225 -27.96 -4.26 3.12
CA ASN A 225 -27.91 -5.10 4.31
C ASN A 225 -26.51 -5.02 4.94
N ASP A 226 -26.29 -5.73 6.05
CA ASP A 226 -24.99 -5.67 6.76
C ASP A 226 -23.81 -6.11 5.89
N TYR A 227 -23.99 -7.14 5.04
CA TYR A 227 -22.96 -7.58 4.08
C TYR A 227 -22.57 -6.44 3.13
N GLY A 228 -23.54 -5.96 2.35
CA GLY A 228 -23.28 -4.96 1.31
C GLY A 228 -22.82 -3.61 1.86
N ASN A 229 -23.48 -3.14 2.94
CA ASN A 229 -23.16 -1.84 3.51
C ASN A 229 -21.74 -1.79 4.14
N ASN A 230 -21.36 -2.80 4.92
CA ASN A 230 -20.02 -2.84 5.53
C ASN A 230 -18.93 -3.13 4.50
N GLY A 231 -19.16 -4.08 3.58
CA GLY A 231 -18.19 -4.40 2.53
C GLY A 231 -17.93 -3.21 1.62
N MET A 232 -18.99 -2.49 1.23
CA MET A 232 -18.87 -1.29 0.41
C MET A 232 -18.18 -0.14 1.17
N ALA A 233 -18.50 0.08 2.44
CA ALA A 233 -17.82 1.09 3.25
C ALA A 233 -16.30 0.83 3.31
N THR A 234 -15.89 -0.43 3.53
CA THR A 234 -14.48 -0.85 3.53
C THR A 234 -13.85 -0.69 2.14
N PHE A 235 -14.58 -0.99 1.07
CA PHE A 235 -14.12 -0.75 -0.30
C PHE A 235 -13.90 0.73 -0.57
N MET A 236 -14.85 1.59 -0.21
CA MET A 236 -14.76 3.04 -0.40
C MET A 236 -13.56 3.65 0.31
N GLU A 237 -13.31 3.24 1.55
CA GLU A 237 -12.13 3.66 2.32
C GLU A 237 -10.83 3.22 1.62
N ALA A 238 -10.74 1.96 1.22
CA ALA A 238 -9.57 1.43 0.53
C ALA A 238 -9.36 2.07 -0.84
N ALA A 239 -10.44 2.30 -1.61
CA ALA A 239 -10.42 2.96 -2.91
C ALA A 239 -9.91 4.40 -2.82
N TRP A 240 -10.33 5.14 -1.79
CA TRP A 240 -9.82 6.47 -1.50
C TRP A 240 -8.30 6.49 -1.31
N HIS A 241 -7.76 5.55 -0.52
CA HIS A 241 -6.32 5.43 -0.30
C HIS A 241 -5.54 5.05 -1.57
N GLU A 242 -6.15 4.30 -2.47
CA GLU A 242 -5.56 3.92 -3.76
C GLU A 242 -5.75 5.00 -4.85
N GLY A 243 -6.43 6.10 -4.54
CA GLY A 243 -6.70 7.19 -5.48
C GLY A 243 -7.78 6.86 -6.51
N VAL A 244 -8.72 6.01 -6.15
CA VAL A 244 -9.91 5.65 -6.94
C VAL A 244 -11.09 6.45 -6.43
N CYS A 245 -11.80 7.13 -7.33
CA CYS A 245 -13.00 7.90 -7.03
C CYS A 245 -14.25 7.16 -7.49
N VAL A 246 -15.33 7.36 -6.76
CA VAL A 246 -16.63 6.77 -7.06
C VAL A 246 -17.55 7.87 -7.58
N GLU A 247 -18.15 7.63 -8.75
CA GLU A 247 -19.12 8.54 -9.38
C GLU A 247 -20.47 8.50 -8.70
N TYR A 248 -20.95 7.28 -8.44
CA TYR A 248 -22.25 7.03 -7.79
C TYR A 248 -22.18 5.79 -6.91
N GLN A 249 -23.00 5.78 -5.87
CA GLN A 249 -23.25 4.64 -5.02
C GLN A 249 -24.75 4.39 -4.93
N GLU A 250 -25.20 3.21 -5.34
CA GLU A 250 -26.57 2.75 -5.23
C GLU A 250 -26.68 1.55 -4.29
N SER A 251 -27.74 1.51 -3.50
CA SER A 251 -28.02 0.42 -2.57
C SER A 251 -29.39 -0.17 -2.85
N ILE A 252 -29.42 -1.47 -3.12
CA ILE A 252 -30.65 -2.19 -3.48
C ILE A 252 -30.85 -3.40 -2.59
N TYR A 253 -32.11 -3.81 -2.47
CA TYR A 253 -32.51 -5.02 -1.78
C TYR A 253 -33.57 -5.76 -2.58
N ARG A 254 -33.55 -7.11 -2.52
CA ARG A 254 -34.45 -7.98 -3.33
C ARG A 254 -35.97 -7.69 -3.20
N THR A 255 -36.37 -7.06 -2.10
CA THR A 255 -37.79 -6.68 -1.87
C THR A 255 -38.07 -5.22 -2.19
N ASP A 256 -37.13 -4.50 -2.74
CA ASP A 256 -37.35 -3.11 -3.17
C ASP A 256 -38.38 -3.08 -4.30
N PRO A 257 -39.20 -2.01 -4.35
CA PRO A 257 -40.15 -1.85 -5.42
C PRO A 257 -39.46 -1.66 -6.77
N ARG A 258 -40.09 -2.10 -7.85
CA ARG A 258 -39.53 -2.04 -9.21
C ARG A 258 -39.11 -0.63 -9.63
N GLU A 259 -39.83 0.40 -9.17
CA GLU A 259 -39.51 1.80 -9.42
C GLU A 259 -38.10 2.17 -8.96
N LYS A 260 -37.65 1.68 -7.78
CA LYS A 260 -36.31 1.90 -7.25
C LYS A 260 -35.25 1.20 -8.11
N LEU A 261 -35.52 -0.04 -8.53
CA LEU A 261 -34.61 -0.76 -9.42
C LEU A 261 -34.44 -0.03 -10.77
N LEU A 262 -35.53 0.46 -11.35
CA LEU A 262 -35.51 1.25 -12.58
C LEU A 262 -34.73 2.58 -12.40
N GLU A 263 -34.79 3.19 -11.21
CA GLU A 263 -34.02 4.38 -10.92
C GLU A 263 -32.52 4.06 -10.87
N THR A 264 -32.13 2.99 -10.17
CA THR A 264 -30.74 2.51 -10.15
C THR A 264 -30.24 2.19 -11.56
N VAL A 265 -31.01 1.52 -12.40
CA VAL A 265 -30.68 1.27 -13.82
C VAL A 265 -30.44 2.57 -14.58
N ARG A 266 -31.30 3.58 -14.38
CA ARG A 266 -31.13 4.91 -15.00
C ARG A 266 -29.85 5.62 -14.55
N VAL A 267 -29.51 5.52 -13.25
CA VAL A 267 -28.25 6.07 -12.73
C VAL A 267 -27.07 5.38 -13.40
N ILE A 268 -27.03 4.05 -13.42
CA ILE A 268 -25.97 3.25 -14.03
C ILE A 268 -25.76 3.65 -15.52
N ARG A 269 -26.85 3.77 -16.27
CA ARG A 269 -26.77 4.07 -17.72
C ARG A 269 -26.41 5.52 -18.05
N ARG A 270 -26.74 6.48 -17.18
CA ARG A 270 -26.40 7.90 -17.36
C ARG A 270 -25.00 8.25 -16.89
N ALA A 271 -24.42 7.41 -16.06
CA ALA A 271 -23.10 7.60 -15.49
C ALA A 271 -22.00 7.56 -16.56
N THR A 272 -20.93 8.26 -16.27
CA THR A 272 -19.72 8.29 -17.12
C THR A 272 -18.76 7.16 -16.80
N ALA A 273 -18.86 6.59 -15.58
CA ALA A 273 -18.05 5.43 -15.16
C ALA A 273 -18.33 4.21 -16.03
N ARG A 274 -17.28 3.64 -16.60
CA ARG A 274 -17.34 2.44 -17.45
C ARG A 274 -17.12 1.14 -16.68
N VAL A 275 -16.73 1.22 -15.44
CA VAL A 275 -16.51 0.09 -14.56
C VAL A 275 -17.46 0.19 -13.38
N VAL A 276 -18.16 -0.90 -13.08
CA VAL A 276 -19.11 -0.97 -11.96
C VAL A 276 -18.72 -2.09 -11.03
N VAL A 277 -18.50 -1.75 -9.75
CA VAL A 277 -18.19 -2.71 -8.69
C VAL A 277 -19.51 -3.12 -8.03
N LEU A 278 -19.82 -4.41 -8.09
CA LEU A 278 -21.04 -5.00 -7.56
C LEU A 278 -20.73 -5.79 -6.28
N PHE A 279 -21.05 -5.21 -5.14
CA PHE A 279 -20.95 -5.85 -3.82
C PHE A 279 -22.37 -6.31 -3.38
N LEU A 280 -22.90 -7.28 -4.10
CA LEU A 280 -24.29 -7.71 -4.02
C LEU A 280 -24.40 -9.20 -3.73
N GLY A 281 -25.31 -9.55 -2.85
CA GLY A 281 -25.79 -10.93 -2.75
C GLY A 281 -26.53 -11.37 -4.03
N LEU A 282 -26.40 -12.63 -4.40
CA LEU A 282 -27.01 -13.16 -5.63
C LEU A 282 -28.51 -12.86 -5.72
N GLY A 283 -29.25 -12.97 -4.59
CA GLY A 283 -30.68 -12.70 -4.55
C GLY A 283 -31.05 -11.24 -4.80
N ASP A 284 -30.16 -10.30 -4.45
CA ASP A 284 -30.34 -8.85 -4.67
C ASP A 284 -29.89 -8.46 -6.08
N LEU A 285 -28.92 -9.18 -6.65
CA LEU A 285 -28.39 -8.92 -7.97
C LEU A 285 -29.35 -9.31 -9.10
N ILE A 286 -30.01 -10.48 -9.02
CA ILE A 286 -30.87 -10.99 -10.08
C ILE A 286 -31.98 -10.01 -10.51
N PRO A 287 -32.72 -9.33 -9.61
CA PRO A 287 -33.69 -8.33 -10.00
C PRO A 287 -33.14 -7.16 -10.80
N LEU A 288 -31.93 -6.68 -10.42
CA LEU A 288 -31.23 -5.62 -11.15
C LEU A 288 -30.81 -6.07 -12.55
N LEU A 289 -30.25 -7.29 -12.67
CA LEU A 289 -29.83 -7.84 -13.96
C LEU A 289 -31.01 -8.07 -14.90
N ASN A 290 -32.17 -8.44 -14.37
CA ASN A 290 -33.38 -8.58 -15.15
C ASN A 290 -33.80 -7.24 -15.79
N GLU A 291 -33.83 -6.17 -15.01
CA GLU A 291 -34.17 -4.84 -15.55
C GLU A 291 -33.10 -4.32 -16.51
N LEU A 292 -31.81 -4.57 -16.24
CA LEU A 292 -30.71 -4.22 -17.18
C LEU A 292 -30.84 -5.00 -18.49
N ALA A 293 -31.18 -6.29 -18.44
CA ALA A 293 -31.35 -7.14 -19.62
C ALA A 293 -32.50 -6.67 -20.51
N LEU A 294 -33.60 -6.16 -19.92
CA LEU A 294 -34.75 -5.62 -20.67
C LEU A 294 -34.37 -4.36 -21.46
N GLU A 295 -33.45 -3.56 -20.98
CA GLU A 295 -32.98 -2.35 -21.65
C GLU A 295 -31.80 -2.58 -22.60
N GLY A 296 -31.25 -3.81 -22.68
CA GLY A 296 -30.12 -4.20 -23.53
C GLY A 296 -28.74 -3.99 -22.88
N ASP A 297 -27.70 -4.45 -23.56
CA ASP A 297 -26.31 -4.42 -23.06
C ASP A 297 -25.86 -2.98 -22.74
N PRO A 298 -25.46 -2.69 -21.49
CA PRO A 298 -24.96 -1.37 -21.10
C PRO A 298 -23.51 -1.10 -21.50
N GLY A 299 -22.75 -2.11 -21.99
CA GLY A 299 -21.35 -1.98 -22.40
C GLY A 299 -20.41 -1.64 -21.24
N LEU A 300 -20.67 -2.16 -20.04
CA LEU A 300 -19.93 -1.87 -18.81
C LEU A 300 -19.04 -3.04 -18.42
N GLN A 301 -17.90 -2.73 -17.81
CA GLN A 301 -17.04 -3.70 -17.17
C GLN A 301 -17.54 -3.96 -15.74
N TRP A 302 -17.82 -5.22 -15.45
CA TRP A 302 -18.32 -5.65 -14.16
C TRP A 302 -17.20 -6.19 -13.27
N VAL A 303 -17.20 -5.75 -12.03
CA VAL A 303 -16.26 -6.23 -10.99
C VAL A 303 -17.07 -6.79 -9.84
N GLY A 304 -16.82 -8.05 -9.49
CA GLY A 304 -17.68 -8.82 -8.58
C GLY A 304 -17.03 -9.24 -7.27
N SER A 305 -17.89 -9.37 -6.24
CA SER A 305 -17.56 -10.05 -5.01
C SER A 305 -17.83 -11.56 -5.11
N GLU A 306 -17.36 -12.32 -4.12
CA GLU A 306 -17.51 -13.80 -4.01
C GLU A 306 -18.96 -14.26 -4.03
N ALA A 307 -19.87 -13.38 -3.60
CA ALA A 307 -21.28 -13.75 -3.44
C ALA A 307 -21.98 -14.12 -4.76
N TRP A 308 -21.45 -13.64 -5.90
CA TRP A 308 -22.10 -13.90 -7.20
C TRP A 308 -21.14 -14.25 -8.34
N ILE A 309 -19.83 -13.92 -8.24
CA ILE A 309 -18.89 -14.03 -9.38
C ILE A 309 -18.71 -15.47 -9.92
N THR A 310 -19.10 -16.48 -9.18
CA THR A 310 -19.09 -17.88 -9.62
C THR A 310 -20.48 -18.52 -9.63
N ALA A 311 -21.52 -17.69 -9.75
CA ALA A 311 -22.90 -18.18 -9.75
C ALA A 311 -23.30 -18.72 -11.15
N ARG A 312 -23.35 -20.05 -11.31
CA ARG A 312 -23.73 -20.72 -12.55
C ARG A 312 -25.08 -20.26 -13.10
N VAL A 313 -26.06 -20.01 -12.23
CA VAL A 313 -27.39 -19.52 -12.64
C VAL A 313 -27.31 -18.20 -13.44
N LEU A 314 -26.27 -17.39 -13.24
CA LEU A 314 -26.06 -16.19 -14.02
C LEU A 314 -25.32 -16.49 -15.33
N ALA A 315 -24.33 -17.38 -15.30
CA ALA A 315 -23.55 -17.76 -16.49
C ALA A 315 -24.38 -18.53 -17.51
N ASP A 316 -25.30 -19.38 -17.04
CA ASP A 316 -26.14 -20.20 -17.89
C ASP A 316 -27.33 -19.43 -18.50
N ASN A 317 -27.61 -18.21 -17.98
CA ASN A 317 -28.72 -17.40 -18.49
C ASN A 317 -28.24 -16.52 -19.66
N LYS A 318 -28.68 -16.84 -20.86
CA LYS A 318 -28.36 -16.10 -22.10
C LYS A 318 -28.74 -14.62 -22.05
N ALA A 319 -29.73 -14.22 -21.24
CA ALA A 319 -30.09 -12.80 -21.08
C ALA A 319 -29.01 -11.97 -20.38
N TYR A 320 -28.10 -12.61 -19.65
CA TYR A 320 -27.02 -11.93 -18.94
C TYR A 320 -25.67 -11.99 -19.68
N GLY A 321 -25.68 -12.20 -20.99
CA GLY A 321 -24.48 -12.24 -21.84
C GLY A 321 -23.58 -10.99 -21.74
N PHE A 322 -24.14 -9.86 -21.32
CA PHE A 322 -23.40 -8.62 -21.05
C PHE A 322 -22.47 -8.71 -19.80
N LEU A 323 -22.57 -9.75 -18.99
CA LEU A 323 -21.60 -10.03 -17.91
C LEU A 323 -20.31 -10.67 -18.42
N ARG A 324 -20.22 -11.00 -19.71
CA ARG A 324 -18.97 -11.48 -20.32
C ARG A 324 -17.84 -10.50 -20.07
N GLY A 325 -16.71 -11.02 -19.62
CA GLY A 325 -15.56 -10.20 -19.22
C GLY A 325 -15.62 -9.75 -17.75
N ALA A 326 -16.67 -10.10 -17.00
CA ALA A 326 -16.71 -9.82 -15.56
C ALA A 326 -15.46 -10.39 -14.87
N VAL A 327 -14.94 -9.65 -13.90
CA VAL A 327 -13.76 -10.02 -13.12
C VAL A 327 -14.05 -9.84 -11.64
N GLY A 328 -13.54 -10.71 -10.79
CA GLY A 328 -13.75 -10.59 -9.35
C GLY A 328 -13.10 -11.69 -8.53
N PHE A 329 -13.25 -11.57 -7.23
CA PHE A 329 -12.66 -12.53 -6.30
C PHE A 329 -13.67 -13.63 -5.96
N ALA A 330 -13.21 -14.86 -5.99
CA ALA A 330 -13.97 -16.04 -5.63
C ALA A 330 -13.24 -16.82 -4.53
N ILE A 331 -14.00 -17.50 -3.68
CA ILE A 331 -13.43 -18.48 -2.75
C ILE A 331 -12.79 -19.60 -3.58
N ARG A 332 -11.66 -20.12 -3.14
CA ARG A 332 -10.98 -21.23 -3.83
C ARG A 332 -11.90 -22.43 -3.96
N ASN A 333 -11.91 -23.02 -5.15
CA ASN A 333 -12.70 -24.21 -5.39
C ASN A 333 -12.09 -25.42 -4.66
N ALA A 334 -12.93 -26.33 -4.20
CA ALA A 334 -12.53 -27.55 -3.54
C ALA A 334 -13.30 -28.73 -4.14
N ARG A 335 -12.74 -29.90 -3.98
CA ARG A 335 -13.38 -31.16 -4.37
C ARG A 335 -13.70 -31.97 -3.11
N LEU A 336 -14.92 -32.47 -3.04
CA LEU A 336 -15.39 -33.35 -1.97
C LEU A 336 -15.70 -34.71 -2.58
N ASP A 337 -14.77 -35.67 -2.38
CA ASP A 337 -14.93 -36.99 -2.94
C ASP A 337 -16.11 -37.73 -2.29
N GLY A 338 -16.97 -38.34 -3.10
CA GLY A 338 -18.18 -39.04 -2.62
C GLY A 338 -19.45 -38.19 -2.49
N LEU A 339 -19.32 -36.85 -2.46
CA LEU A 339 -20.50 -35.97 -2.30
C LEU A 339 -21.50 -36.14 -3.45
N GLU A 340 -21.05 -36.22 -4.71
CA GLU A 340 -21.89 -36.43 -5.88
C GLU A 340 -22.80 -37.65 -5.71
N GLY A 341 -22.19 -38.81 -5.38
CA GLY A 341 -22.91 -40.06 -5.16
C GLY A 341 -23.82 -40.04 -3.93
N PHE A 342 -23.57 -39.15 -2.96
CA PHE A 342 -24.47 -38.93 -1.82
C PHE A 342 -25.68 -38.08 -2.22
N LEU A 343 -25.48 -36.99 -2.93
CA LEU A 343 -26.54 -36.10 -3.40
C LEU A 343 -27.54 -36.82 -4.32
N ASP A 344 -27.02 -37.69 -5.19
CA ASP A 344 -27.86 -38.47 -6.10
C ASP A 344 -28.81 -39.48 -5.41
N LYS A 345 -28.48 -39.85 -4.17
CA LYS A 345 -29.29 -40.80 -3.39
C LYS A 345 -30.46 -40.16 -2.68
N VAL A 346 -30.53 -38.85 -2.57
CA VAL A 346 -31.61 -38.14 -1.87
C VAL A 346 -32.91 -38.36 -2.64
N HIS A 347 -33.89 -38.94 -1.95
CA HIS A 347 -35.17 -39.27 -2.56
C HIS A 347 -36.34 -39.16 -1.55
N PRO A 348 -37.52 -38.66 -1.95
CA PRO A 348 -38.67 -38.50 -1.04
C PRO A 348 -39.15 -39.77 -0.36
N SER A 349 -38.85 -40.97 -0.95
CA SER A 349 -39.18 -42.24 -0.34
C SER A 349 -38.41 -42.54 0.95
N GLN A 350 -37.30 -41.88 1.18
CA GLN A 350 -36.52 -42.04 2.41
C GLN A 350 -37.22 -41.48 3.64
N ALA A 351 -38.05 -40.43 3.43
CA ALA A 351 -38.86 -39.80 4.47
C ALA A 351 -40.19 -39.33 3.86
N PRO A 352 -41.18 -40.24 3.69
CA PRO A 352 -42.41 -39.94 2.98
C PRO A 352 -43.25 -38.80 3.60
N ASP A 353 -43.13 -38.59 4.91
CA ASP A 353 -43.84 -37.54 5.64
C ASP A 353 -43.10 -36.20 5.62
N ASN A 354 -41.89 -36.14 5.08
CA ASN A 354 -41.06 -34.92 5.02
C ASN A 354 -41.53 -34.03 3.85
N THR A 355 -42.20 -32.96 4.18
CA THR A 355 -42.70 -31.98 3.20
C THR A 355 -41.60 -31.30 2.42
N LEU A 356 -40.45 -31.05 3.03
CA LEU A 356 -39.30 -30.39 2.38
C LEU A 356 -38.72 -31.25 1.24
N LEU A 357 -38.57 -32.57 1.44
CA LEU A 357 -38.07 -33.47 0.39
C LEU A 357 -39.07 -33.58 -0.78
N ARG A 358 -40.37 -33.53 -0.50
CA ARG A 358 -41.39 -33.49 -1.55
C ARG A 358 -41.31 -32.17 -2.35
N GLU A 359 -41.24 -31.04 -1.66
CA GLU A 359 -41.11 -29.70 -2.29
C GLU A 359 -39.84 -29.59 -3.11
N PHE A 360 -38.71 -30.11 -2.59
CA PHE A 360 -37.46 -30.24 -3.33
C PHE A 360 -37.67 -31.00 -4.65
N TRP A 361 -38.29 -32.16 -4.58
CA TRP A 361 -38.48 -33.00 -5.75
C TRP A 361 -39.42 -32.33 -6.79
N GLU A 362 -40.53 -31.73 -6.32
CA GLU A 362 -41.46 -30.99 -7.18
C GLU A 362 -40.78 -29.81 -7.86
N THR A 363 -39.92 -29.08 -7.12
CA THR A 363 -39.17 -27.93 -7.66
C THR A 363 -38.14 -28.35 -8.71
N VAL A 364 -37.39 -29.40 -8.43
CA VAL A 364 -36.28 -29.82 -9.27
C VAL A 364 -36.74 -30.49 -10.56
N PHE A 365 -37.80 -31.31 -10.47
CA PHE A 365 -38.36 -32.02 -11.62
C PHE A 365 -39.56 -31.30 -12.27
N GLN A 366 -39.99 -30.15 -11.73
CA GLN A 366 -41.14 -29.36 -12.20
C GLN A 366 -42.41 -30.21 -12.32
N CYS A 367 -42.61 -31.07 -11.34
CA CYS A 367 -43.79 -31.96 -11.22
C CYS A 367 -44.53 -31.67 -9.91
N SER A 368 -45.72 -32.23 -9.70
CA SER A 368 -46.44 -32.12 -8.44
C SER A 368 -46.95 -33.49 -8.02
N TYR A 369 -47.00 -33.72 -6.70
CA TYR A 369 -47.68 -34.90 -6.12
C TYR A 369 -49.19 -34.68 -5.93
N GLU A 370 -49.70 -33.47 -6.19
CA GLU A 370 -51.12 -33.18 -6.09
C GLU A 370 -51.92 -33.64 -7.34
N TRP A 371 -53.04 -34.32 -7.10
CA TRP A 371 -53.93 -34.79 -8.16
C TRP A 371 -54.53 -33.58 -8.88
N GLY A 372 -54.44 -33.56 -10.20
CA GLY A 372 -54.99 -32.49 -11.05
C GLY A 372 -53.93 -31.56 -11.62
N SER A 373 -52.69 -31.74 -11.29
CA SER A 373 -51.56 -31.03 -11.92
C SER A 373 -51.29 -31.56 -13.33
N SER A 374 -50.80 -30.69 -14.23
CA SER A 374 -50.45 -31.03 -15.60
C SER A 374 -49.28 -32.03 -15.70
N THR A 375 -48.43 -32.12 -14.70
CA THR A 375 -47.27 -33.04 -14.66
C THR A 375 -47.20 -33.66 -13.26
N LEU A 376 -47.51 -34.96 -13.15
CA LEU A 376 -47.40 -35.68 -11.88
C LEU A 376 -45.99 -36.23 -11.69
N CYS A 377 -45.47 -36.14 -10.47
CA CYS A 377 -44.24 -36.81 -10.10
C CYS A 377 -44.49 -38.33 -10.06
N THR A 378 -43.63 -39.09 -10.74
CA THR A 378 -43.77 -40.55 -10.85
C THR A 378 -43.00 -41.27 -9.76
N GLY A 379 -42.02 -40.60 -9.11
CA GLY A 379 -41.09 -41.22 -8.18
C GLY A 379 -40.01 -42.11 -8.84
N ALA A 380 -39.93 -42.09 -10.18
CA ALA A 380 -38.92 -42.80 -10.95
C ALA A 380 -37.89 -41.83 -11.58
N GLU A 381 -38.03 -40.55 -11.29
CA GLU A 381 -37.13 -39.50 -11.72
C GLU A 381 -35.74 -39.74 -11.06
N SER A 382 -34.67 -39.37 -11.75
CA SER A 382 -33.28 -39.54 -11.26
C SER A 382 -32.52 -38.24 -11.26
N LEU A 383 -31.97 -37.87 -10.11
CA LEU A 383 -31.10 -36.68 -9.93
C LEU A 383 -29.81 -36.77 -10.74
N ALA A 384 -29.22 -37.94 -10.91
CA ALA A 384 -28.00 -38.18 -11.66
C ALA A 384 -28.03 -37.71 -13.13
N LYS A 385 -29.20 -37.52 -13.69
CA LYS A 385 -29.40 -37.07 -15.08
C LYS A 385 -29.68 -35.56 -15.20
N LEU A 386 -29.82 -34.89 -14.08
CA LEU A 386 -30.11 -33.47 -14.01
C LEU A 386 -28.87 -32.63 -13.77
N LYS A 387 -28.73 -31.52 -14.51
CA LYS A 387 -27.74 -30.47 -14.22
C LYS A 387 -28.47 -29.26 -13.68
N ASN A 388 -28.38 -29.05 -12.37
CA ASN A 388 -28.95 -27.88 -11.69
C ASN A 388 -28.06 -27.48 -10.50
N GLN A 389 -28.42 -26.43 -9.78
CA GLN A 389 -27.66 -25.93 -8.63
C GLN A 389 -27.49 -26.92 -7.48
N TYR A 390 -28.35 -27.93 -7.37
CA TYR A 390 -28.24 -28.96 -6.35
C TYR A 390 -27.31 -30.08 -6.75
N THR A 391 -27.34 -30.53 -8.01
CA THR A 391 -26.51 -31.65 -8.51
C THR A 391 -25.15 -31.23 -9.02
N ASP A 392 -24.95 -29.91 -9.20
CA ASP A 392 -23.65 -29.39 -9.68
C ASP A 392 -22.58 -29.45 -8.57
N VAL A 393 -21.64 -30.36 -8.74
CA VAL A 393 -20.46 -30.52 -7.88
C VAL A 393 -19.18 -29.92 -8.49
N SER A 394 -19.26 -29.23 -9.61
CA SER A 394 -18.12 -28.58 -10.26
C SER A 394 -17.60 -27.35 -9.51
N GLU A 395 -18.50 -26.69 -8.77
CA GLU A 395 -18.24 -25.44 -8.04
C GLU A 395 -18.63 -25.56 -6.56
N LEU A 396 -17.84 -26.36 -5.81
CA LEU A 396 -18.09 -26.60 -4.37
C LEU A 396 -17.43 -25.56 -3.45
N ARG A 397 -17.21 -24.34 -3.92
CA ARG A 397 -16.51 -23.27 -3.20
C ARG A 397 -17.11 -22.97 -1.82
N ILE A 398 -18.44 -22.98 -1.70
CA ILE A 398 -19.15 -22.71 -0.44
C ILE A 398 -19.54 -24.01 0.27
N SER A 399 -19.98 -25.04 -0.46
CA SER A 399 -20.29 -26.35 0.12
C SER A 399 -19.10 -26.92 0.91
N SER A 400 -17.85 -26.73 0.39
CA SER A 400 -16.65 -27.12 1.13
C SER A 400 -16.49 -26.36 2.45
N LYS A 401 -17.00 -25.13 2.58
CA LYS A 401 -16.94 -24.36 3.83
C LYS A 401 -17.92 -24.87 4.87
N VAL A 402 -19.07 -25.40 4.43
CA VAL A 402 -19.99 -26.13 5.32
C VAL A 402 -19.33 -27.41 5.84
N TYR A 403 -18.76 -28.20 4.93
CA TYR A 403 -18.00 -29.40 5.29
C TYR A 403 -16.90 -29.09 6.31
N THR A 404 -16.08 -28.07 6.04
CA THR A 404 -15.03 -27.58 6.93
C THR A 404 -15.59 -27.14 8.30
N ALA A 405 -16.76 -26.51 8.36
CA ALA A 405 -17.38 -26.06 9.61
C ALA A 405 -17.79 -27.25 10.50
N VAL A 406 -18.32 -28.31 9.91
CA VAL A 406 -18.70 -29.53 10.64
C VAL A 406 -17.45 -30.23 11.18
N TYR A 407 -16.42 -30.38 10.35
CA TYR A 407 -15.15 -30.96 10.78
C TYR A 407 -14.43 -30.14 11.86
N ALA A 408 -14.51 -28.81 11.80
CA ALA A 408 -13.97 -27.94 12.86
C ALA A 408 -14.64 -28.21 14.21
N ILE A 409 -15.97 -28.39 14.26
CA ILE A 409 -16.67 -28.76 15.48
C ILE A 409 -16.24 -30.17 15.96
N ALA A 410 -16.18 -31.14 15.03
CA ALA A 410 -15.82 -32.52 15.38
C ALA A 410 -14.40 -32.63 15.92
N HIS A 411 -13.43 -31.96 15.30
CA HIS A 411 -12.05 -31.92 15.78
C HIS A 411 -11.92 -31.19 17.14
N ALA A 412 -12.60 -30.06 17.30
CA ALA A 412 -12.61 -29.35 18.58
C ALA A 412 -13.18 -30.23 19.70
N LEU A 413 -14.26 -30.96 19.42
CA LEU A 413 -14.88 -31.89 20.35
C LEU A 413 -13.97 -33.09 20.63
N HIS A 414 -13.35 -33.65 19.60
CA HIS A 414 -12.41 -34.79 19.74
C HIS A 414 -11.20 -34.38 20.62
N ASN A 415 -10.62 -33.21 20.38
CA ASN A 415 -9.51 -32.69 21.17
C ASN A 415 -9.94 -32.48 22.62
N LEU A 416 -11.09 -31.84 22.87
CA LEU A 416 -11.62 -31.62 24.20
C LEU A 416 -11.81 -32.95 24.97
N LEU A 417 -12.39 -33.98 24.33
CA LEU A 417 -12.61 -35.29 24.94
C LEU A 417 -11.31 -36.07 25.14
N THR A 418 -10.33 -35.88 24.28
CA THR A 418 -9.01 -36.48 24.40
C THR A 418 -8.21 -35.83 25.55
N ASP A 419 -8.25 -34.49 25.67
CA ASP A 419 -7.62 -33.75 26.77
C ASP A 419 -8.25 -34.11 28.11
N LEU A 420 -9.56 -34.34 28.17
CA LEU A 420 -10.29 -34.80 29.33
C LEU A 420 -9.92 -36.23 29.72
N LYS A 421 -9.55 -37.11 28.80
CA LYS A 421 -9.16 -38.48 29.00
C LYS A 421 -7.65 -38.65 29.34
N ASN A 422 -6.81 -37.82 28.71
CA ASN A 422 -5.38 -37.89 28.79
C ASN A 422 -4.81 -36.55 29.30
N ASN A 423 -4.22 -36.58 30.47
CA ASN A 423 -3.49 -35.43 31.04
C ASN A 423 -2.14 -35.17 30.34
N THR A 424 -1.89 -35.71 29.12
CA THR A 424 -0.62 -35.52 28.38
C THR A 424 -0.83 -35.73 26.86
N ASP A 425 -0.24 -34.80 26.13
CA ASP A 425 0.18 -34.84 24.72
C ASP A 425 -0.87 -34.83 23.59
N SER A 426 -0.89 -33.69 22.89
CA SER A 426 -1.63 -33.46 21.64
C SER A 426 -1.08 -34.32 20.49
N VAL A 427 -1.96 -35.09 19.86
CA VAL A 427 -1.69 -35.75 18.58
C VAL A 427 -2.19 -34.85 17.45
N LYS A 428 -1.27 -34.40 16.59
CA LYS A 428 -1.58 -33.66 15.35
C LYS A 428 -1.94 -34.65 14.25
N THR A 429 -3.16 -34.65 13.76
CA THR A 429 -3.54 -35.37 12.53
C THR A 429 -4.44 -34.51 11.66
N GLY A 430 -4.04 -34.30 10.39
CA GLY A 430 -4.89 -33.73 9.33
C GLY A 430 -4.63 -32.26 9.02
N GLU A 431 -5.26 -31.72 7.98
CA GLU A 431 -5.23 -30.31 7.62
C GLU A 431 -5.66 -29.44 8.79
N GLU A 432 -4.73 -28.64 9.33
CA GLU A 432 -5.03 -27.75 10.46
C GLU A 432 -5.95 -26.61 9.98
N ILE A 433 -7.19 -26.62 10.46
CA ILE A 433 -8.08 -25.47 10.36
C ILE A 433 -7.65 -24.47 11.44
N TRP A 434 -7.07 -23.35 11.00
CA TRP A 434 -6.58 -22.31 11.88
C TRP A 434 -7.53 -21.11 11.88
N PHE A 435 -8.03 -20.74 13.04
CA PHE A 435 -8.73 -19.49 13.25
C PHE A 435 -7.80 -18.49 13.94
N ASP A 436 -7.80 -17.26 13.48
CA ASP A 436 -7.07 -16.17 14.14
C ASP A 436 -7.76 -15.74 15.45
N ALA A 437 -7.21 -14.73 16.12
CA ALA A 437 -7.78 -14.18 17.36
C ALA A 437 -9.21 -13.63 17.19
N ASN A 438 -9.60 -13.31 15.96
CA ASN A 438 -10.93 -12.81 15.62
C ASN A 438 -11.89 -13.93 15.17
N GLY A 439 -11.46 -15.20 15.10
CA GLY A 439 -12.24 -16.32 14.61
C GLY A 439 -12.35 -16.36 13.09
N ASP A 440 -11.45 -15.68 12.40
CA ASP A 440 -11.36 -15.61 10.97
C ASP A 440 -10.33 -16.61 10.43
N VAL A 441 -10.56 -17.12 9.23
CA VAL A 441 -9.57 -17.91 8.47
C VAL A 441 -8.69 -16.98 7.62
N VAL A 442 -7.53 -17.48 7.22
CA VAL A 442 -6.64 -16.78 6.28
C VAL A 442 -7.38 -16.47 4.99
N ALA A 443 -7.32 -15.22 4.54
CA ALA A 443 -8.00 -14.79 3.33
C ALA A 443 -7.18 -15.19 2.09
N CYS A 444 -7.73 -16.15 1.34
CA CYS A 444 -7.19 -16.59 0.07
C CYS A 444 -8.32 -16.67 -0.96
N TYR A 445 -8.16 -15.92 -2.07
CA TYR A 445 -9.17 -15.81 -3.12
C TYR A 445 -8.56 -16.11 -4.49
N ASP A 446 -9.28 -16.84 -5.33
CA ASP A 446 -9.00 -16.88 -6.76
C ASP A 446 -9.52 -15.60 -7.42
N LEU A 447 -8.71 -14.98 -8.29
CA LEU A 447 -9.22 -13.97 -9.22
C LEU A 447 -9.82 -14.69 -10.41
N VAL A 448 -11.10 -14.48 -10.66
CA VAL A 448 -11.89 -15.14 -11.70
C VAL A 448 -12.27 -14.14 -12.78
N ASN A 449 -12.20 -14.59 -14.03
CA ASN A 449 -12.66 -13.85 -15.21
C ASN A 449 -13.67 -14.69 -16.01
N TRP A 450 -14.75 -14.06 -16.44
CA TRP A 450 -15.80 -14.72 -17.23
C TRP A 450 -15.42 -14.74 -18.70
N GLN A 451 -15.21 -15.93 -19.23
CA GLN A 451 -14.82 -16.13 -20.62
C GLN A 451 -15.88 -17.00 -21.33
N GLN A 452 -16.08 -16.72 -22.60
CA GLN A 452 -17.02 -17.47 -23.42
C GLN A 452 -16.24 -18.53 -24.19
N GLU A 453 -16.65 -19.79 -24.04
CA GLU A 453 -16.13 -20.92 -24.78
C GLU A 453 -16.67 -20.95 -26.22
N GLU A 454 -16.09 -21.83 -27.06
CA GLU A 454 -16.47 -21.97 -28.47
C GLU A 454 -17.94 -22.40 -28.65
N ASP A 455 -18.53 -23.08 -27.68
CA ASP A 455 -19.93 -23.51 -27.66
C ASP A 455 -20.91 -22.37 -27.25
N GLY A 456 -20.35 -21.20 -26.93
CA GLY A 456 -21.11 -20.03 -26.50
C GLY A 456 -21.45 -20.00 -25.02
N THR A 457 -21.07 -20.98 -24.22
CA THR A 457 -21.24 -21.01 -22.76
C THR A 457 -20.24 -20.11 -22.05
N LEU A 458 -20.63 -19.50 -20.94
CA LEU A 458 -19.76 -18.72 -20.09
C LEU A 458 -19.10 -19.62 -19.03
N GLN A 459 -17.79 -19.54 -18.92
CA GLN A 459 -16.99 -20.28 -17.95
C GLN A 459 -16.19 -19.33 -17.04
N PHE A 460 -15.84 -19.82 -15.85
CA PHE A 460 -15.10 -19.10 -14.84
C PHE A 460 -13.62 -19.50 -14.88
N HIS A 461 -12.76 -18.65 -15.44
CA HIS A 461 -11.34 -18.93 -15.53
C HIS A 461 -10.57 -18.24 -14.40
N ALA A 462 -9.80 -19.01 -13.65
CA ALA A 462 -8.92 -18.46 -12.62
C ALA A 462 -7.69 -17.80 -13.28
N VAL A 463 -7.60 -16.47 -13.19
CA VAL A 463 -6.58 -15.65 -13.85
C VAL A 463 -5.57 -15.04 -12.87
N GLY A 464 -5.74 -15.29 -11.57
CA GLY A 464 -4.83 -14.83 -10.53
C GLY A 464 -5.22 -15.33 -9.15
N LEU A 465 -4.43 -14.92 -8.17
CA LEU A 465 -4.60 -15.28 -6.77
C LEU A 465 -4.38 -14.06 -5.88
N TYR A 466 -5.17 -13.94 -4.84
CA TYR A 466 -4.93 -13.04 -3.72
C TYR A 466 -4.73 -13.86 -2.45
N ASP A 467 -3.59 -13.64 -1.74
CA ASP A 467 -3.26 -14.32 -0.50
C ASP A 467 -2.83 -13.30 0.56
N SER A 468 -3.62 -13.17 1.62
CA SER A 468 -3.38 -12.20 2.69
C SER A 468 -2.19 -12.54 3.58
N SER A 469 -1.74 -13.81 3.60
CA SER A 469 -0.59 -14.28 4.38
C SER A 469 0.75 -13.78 3.82
N MET A 470 0.77 -13.43 2.54
CA MET A 470 1.96 -12.96 1.86
C MET A 470 2.29 -11.49 2.18
N PRO A 471 3.56 -11.06 2.05
CA PRO A 471 3.94 -9.65 2.13
C PRO A 471 3.11 -8.77 1.19
N ALA A 472 2.88 -7.51 1.55
CA ALA A 472 1.94 -6.62 0.86
C ALA A 472 2.16 -6.51 -0.67
N GLU A 473 3.40 -6.63 -1.12
CA GLU A 473 3.79 -6.56 -2.54
C GLU A 473 3.55 -7.86 -3.32
N GLN A 474 3.44 -8.99 -2.61
CA GLN A 474 3.28 -10.34 -3.19
C GLN A 474 1.88 -10.92 -2.98
N ARG A 475 0.99 -10.19 -2.31
CA ARG A 475 -0.38 -10.66 -2.02
C ARG A 475 -1.21 -10.90 -3.26
N PHE A 476 -0.88 -10.23 -4.35
CA PHE A 476 -1.63 -10.24 -5.58
C PHE A 476 -0.76 -10.79 -6.71
N THR A 477 -1.14 -11.95 -7.25
CA THR A 477 -0.44 -12.58 -8.37
C THR A 477 -1.40 -12.78 -9.53
N PHE A 478 -0.94 -12.46 -10.74
CA PHE A 478 -1.65 -12.77 -11.97
C PHE A 478 -1.03 -14.00 -12.63
N ASN A 479 -1.88 -14.90 -13.08
CA ASN A 479 -1.46 -16.00 -13.93
C ASN A 479 -1.24 -15.47 -15.35
N GLN A 480 -0.41 -16.13 -16.15
CA GLN A 480 -0.14 -15.75 -17.55
C GLN A 480 -1.33 -15.95 -18.51
N GLY A 481 -2.53 -16.25 -17.99
CA GLY A 481 -3.75 -16.40 -18.76
C GLY A 481 -4.21 -15.06 -19.37
N LYS A 482 -4.79 -15.11 -20.57
CA LYS A 482 -5.40 -13.94 -21.20
C LYS A 482 -6.68 -13.55 -20.48
N LEU A 483 -6.73 -12.32 -19.96
CA LEU A 483 -7.98 -11.69 -19.51
C LEU A 483 -8.82 -11.32 -20.71
N VAL A 484 -10.12 -11.56 -20.61
CA VAL A 484 -11.12 -11.11 -21.56
C VAL A 484 -11.95 -10.02 -20.89
N TRP A 485 -12.17 -8.92 -21.57
CA TRP A 485 -12.89 -7.77 -21.05
C TRP A 485 -14.27 -7.64 -21.68
N VAL A 486 -15.05 -6.65 -21.24
CA VAL A 486 -16.37 -6.36 -21.77
C VAL A 486 -16.39 -6.36 -23.31
N GLY A 487 -17.40 -7.00 -23.90
CA GLY A 487 -17.48 -7.17 -25.35
C GLY A 487 -16.45 -8.12 -25.96
N GLY A 488 -15.69 -8.89 -25.16
CA GLY A 488 -14.65 -9.82 -25.63
C GLY A 488 -13.35 -9.15 -26.04
N GLN A 489 -13.08 -7.93 -25.56
CA GLN A 489 -11.84 -7.18 -25.85
C GLN A 489 -10.64 -7.82 -25.17
N ALA A 490 -9.45 -7.66 -25.77
CA ALA A 490 -8.18 -8.13 -25.21
C ALA A 490 -7.52 -7.11 -24.29
N GLU A 491 -7.90 -5.83 -24.41
CA GLU A 491 -7.36 -4.72 -23.61
C GLU A 491 -8.37 -4.25 -22.56
N ALA A 492 -7.87 -3.87 -21.38
CA ALA A 492 -8.71 -3.34 -20.32
C ALA A 492 -9.39 -2.03 -20.75
N PRO A 493 -10.69 -1.86 -20.50
CA PRO A 493 -11.37 -0.60 -20.84
C PRO A 493 -10.80 0.56 -20.02
N ALA A 494 -10.70 1.74 -20.60
CA ALA A 494 -10.35 2.94 -19.86
C ALA A 494 -11.52 3.37 -18.96
N ALA A 495 -11.25 3.57 -17.68
CA ALA A 495 -12.23 4.05 -16.70
C ALA A 495 -11.61 5.15 -15.83
N VAL A 496 -11.49 6.34 -16.44
CA VAL A 496 -10.91 7.52 -15.83
C VAL A 496 -11.87 8.69 -15.97
N CYS A 497 -11.96 9.55 -14.94
CA CYS A 497 -12.76 10.78 -15.03
C CYS A 497 -12.11 11.81 -15.94
N SER A 498 -10.79 11.95 -15.83
CA SER A 498 -9.97 12.80 -16.71
C SER A 498 -8.80 12.01 -17.24
N GLU A 499 -8.42 12.26 -18.47
CA GLU A 499 -7.22 11.67 -19.06
C GLU A 499 -5.97 12.19 -18.37
N SER A 500 -4.88 11.41 -18.46
CA SER A 500 -3.58 11.76 -17.88
C SER A 500 -3.05 13.07 -18.46
N CYS A 501 -2.66 14.00 -17.60
CA CYS A 501 -2.11 15.28 -18.02
C CYS A 501 -0.69 15.11 -18.59
N PRO A 502 -0.42 15.59 -19.81
CA PRO A 502 0.89 15.50 -20.42
C PRO A 502 1.92 16.39 -19.68
N THR A 503 3.19 16.12 -19.92
CA THR A 503 4.28 16.98 -19.43
C THR A 503 4.09 18.42 -19.91
N GLY A 504 4.45 19.38 -19.09
CA GLY A 504 4.19 20.81 -19.35
C GLY A 504 2.83 21.31 -18.87
N THR A 505 2.01 20.44 -18.28
CA THR A 505 0.72 20.81 -17.69
C THR A 505 0.63 20.36 -16.24
N ARG A 506 -0.28 20.97 -15.47
CA ARG A 506 -0.62 20.56 -14.10
C ARG A 506 -2.09 20.21 -13.99
N LYS A 507 -2.40 19.32 -13.04
CA LYS A 507 -3.79 19.02 -12.67
C LYS A 507 -4.43 20.21 -11.96
N ALA A 508 -5.60 20.62 -12.44
CA ALA A 508 -6.46 21.58 -11.79
C ALA A 508 -7.79 20.90 -11.45
N VAL A 509 -8.07 20.62 -10.17
CA VAL A 509 -9.29 19.94 -9.75
C VAL A 509 -10.50 20.78 -10.16
N GLN A 510 -11.49 20.15 -10.79
CA GLN A 510 -12.73 20.77 -11.19
C GLN A 510 -13.57 21.09 -9.94
N LYS A 511 -14.04 22.35 -9.81
CA LYS A 511 -14.83 22.79 -8.66
C LYS A 511 -16.13 21.96 -8.54
N GLY A 512 -16.34 21.36 -7.37
CA GLY A 512 -17.54 20.57 -7.08
C GLY A 512 -17.49 19.12 -7.59
N LYS A 513 -16.36 18.66 -8.14
CA LYS A 513 -16.15 17.26 -8.53
C LYS A 513 -15.07 16.58 -7.68
N PRO A 514 -15.05 15.23 -7.62
CA PRO A 514 -13.99 14.48 -6.93
C PRO A 514 -12.60 14.79 -7.50
N VAL A 515 -11.58 14.51 -6.71
CA VAL A 515 -10.16 14.78 -7.04
C VAL A 515 -9.66 14.07 -8.31
N CYS A 516 -10.31 12.99 -8.72
CA CYS A 516 -10.01 12.26 -9.97
C CYS A 516 -10.47 13.00 -11.23
N CYS A 517 -11.31 14.05 -11.07
CA CYS A 517 -11.82 14.87 -12.17
C CYS A 517 -11.08 16.21 -12.17
N TYR A 518 -10.19 16.40 -13.12
CA TYR A 518 -9.32 17.57 -13.21
C TYR A 518 -9.16 18.00 -14.69
N ASP A 519 -8.81 19.25 -14.86
CA ASP A 519 -8.40 19.80 -16.14
C ASP A 519 -6.88 19.87 -16.20
N CYS A 520 -6.32 19.69 -17.39
CA CYS A 520 -4.89 19.84 -17.62
C CYS A 520 -4.60 21.29 -18.01
N VAL A 521 -4.08 22.08 -17.06
CA VAL A 521 -3.76 23.48 -17.27
C VAL A 521 -2.29 23.64 -17.64
N PRO A 522 -1.94 24.27 -18.79
CA PRO A 522 -0.56 24.54 -19.15
C PRO A 522 0.18 25.34 -18.07
N CYS A 523 1.45 25.03 -17.87
CA CYS A 523 2.30 25.80 -16.97
C CYS A 523 2.53 27.21 -17.51
N ALA A 524 2.68 28.19 -16.59
CA ALA A 524 2.99 29.56 -16.94
C ALA A 524 4.39 29.68 -17.56
N GLU A 525 4.70 30.80 -18.22
CA GLU A 525 6.04 31.09 -18.74
C GLU A 525 7.07 31.03 -17.61
N GLY A 526 8.17 30.30 -17.82
CA GLY A 526 9.22 30.08 -16.82
C GLY A 526 8.95 28.96 -15.82
N GLU A 527 7.84 28.26 -15.94
CA GLU A 527 7.49 27.09 -15.13
C GLU A 527 7.39 25.83 -16.02
N ILE A 528 7.71 24.68 -15.46
CA ILE A 528 7.59 23.40 -16.15
C ILE A 528 7.08 22.30 -15.22
N SER A 529 6.37 21.37 -15.81
CA SER A 529 6.06 20.05 -15.26
C SER A 529 6.76 19.01 -16.15
N ASN A 530 7.65 18.22 -15.60
CA ASN A 530 8.42 17.24 -16.39
C ASN A 530 7.93 15.79 -16.17
N ILE A 531 6.91 15.61 -15.35
CA ILE A 531 6.21 14.34 -15.13
C ILE A 531 4.78 14.47 -15.57
N THR A 532 4.25 13.39 -16.11
CA THR A 532 2.83 13.26 -16.38
C THR A 532 2.05 13.34 -15.06
N ASP A 533 0.86 13.91 -15.10
CA ASP A 533 -0.04 14.01 -13.94
C ASP A 533 0.49 14.84 -12.77
N SER A 534 1.33 15.83 -13.02
CA SER A 534 1.86 16.74 -12.01
C SER A 534 0.77 17.57 -11.33
N ASN A 535 0.84 17.69 -10.00
CA ASN A 535 -0.08 18.53 -9.23
C ASN A 535 0.29 20.03 -9.26
N GLY A 536 1.48 20.36 -9.76
CA GLY A 536 1.96 21.74 -9.84
C GLY A 536 2.97 21.95 -10.95
N CYS A 537 3.15 23.20 -11.32
CA CYS A 537 4.25 23.65 -12.17
C CYS A 537 5.37 24.16 -11.29
N TYR A 538 6.59 23.88 -11.64
CA TYR A 538 7.78 24.18 -10.84
C TYR A 538 8.65 25.17 -11.57
N ARG A 539 9.09 26.21 -10.88
CA ARG A 539 10.04 27.19 -11.42
C ARG A 539 11.43 26.61 -11.47
N PHE A 540 12.17 26.96 -12.54
CA PHE A 540 13.59 26.72 -12.61
C PHE A 540 14.31 27.72 -11.73
N GLU A 541 15.14 27.22 -10.80
CA GLU A 541 16.10 28.03 -10.07
C GLU A 541 17.53 27.63 -10.45
N PHE A 542 18.31 28.61 -10.86
CA PHE A 542 19.76 28.50 -11.07
C PHE A 542 20.40 29.82 -10.72
N LEU A 543 21.71 29.85 -10.49
CA LEU A 543 22.44 31.07 -10.23
C LEU A 543 22.53 31.88 -11.54
N SER A 544 21.70 32.89 -11.66
CA SER A 544 21.65 33.78 -12.84
C SER A 544 22.54 34.98 -12.68
N TYR A 545 23.05 35.49 -13.79
CA TYR A 545 23.75 36.77 -13.83
C TYR A 545 22.87 37.99 -13.54
N GLU A 546 21.57 37.81 -13.55
CA GLU A 546 20.57 38.84 -13.24
C GLU A 546 20.21 38.92 -11.75
N GLU A 547 20.52 37.87 -10.98
CA GLU A 547 20.32 37.90 -9.53
C GLU A 547 21.42 38.72 -8.82
N MET A 548 21.03 39.39 -7.71
CA MET A 548 21.97 40.18 -6.90
C MET A 548 23.23 39.45 -6.53
N MET A 549 23.14 38.15 -6.18
CA MET A 549 24.29 37.33 -5.85
C MET A 549 25.19 37.10 -7.08
N GLY A 550 24.63 36.80 -8.24
CA GLY A 550 25.36 36.62 -9.49
C GLY A 550 26.05 37.91 -9.91
N ILE A 551 25.37 39.08 -9.86
CA ILE A 551 25.93 40.40 -10.15
C ILE A 551 27.11 40.70 -9.25
N VAL A 552 26.99 40.46 -7.93
CA VAL A 552 28.08 40.72 -6.95
C VAL A 552 29.31 39.86 -7.25
N LEU A 553 29.12 38.56 -7.55
CA LEU A 553 30.23 37.65 -7.87
C LEU A 553 30.93 38.05 -9.18
N VAL A 554 30.20 38.42 -10.21
CA VAL A 554 30.75 38.92 -11.48
C VAL A 554 31.53 40.20 -11.26
N PHE A 555 30.97 41.15 -10.47
CA PHE A 555 31.66 42.41 -10.13
C PHE A 555 33.01 42.15 -9.46
N PHE A 556 33.09 41.28 -8.45
CA PHE A 556 34.37 40.96 -7.79
C PHE A 556 35.33 40.18 -8.70
N SER A 557 34.83 39.35 -9.58
CA SER A 557 35.65 38.65 -10.60
C SER A 557 36.32 39.65 -11.56
N LEU A 558 35.54 40.58 -12.09
CA LEU A 558 36.07 41.65 -12.99
C LEU A 558 36.98 42.64 -12.27
N LEU A 559 36.62 43.04 -11.04
CA LEU A 559 37.47 43.89 -10.19
C LEU A 559 38.82 43.23 -9.93
N GLY A 560 38.80 41.92 -9.54
CA GLY A 560 40.03 41.17 -9.30
C GLY A 560 40.93 41.09 -10.54
N SER A 561 40.34 40.79 -11.69
CA SER A 561 41.06 40.80 -12.99
C SER A 561 41.64 42.15 -13.34
N GLY A 562 40.86 43.23 -13.14
CA GLY A 562 41.30 44.61 -13.38
C GLY A 562 42.48 45.04 -12.47
N VAL A 563 42.36 44.75 -11.16
CA VAL A 563 43.46 45.03 -10.19
C VAL A 563 44.69 44.23 -10.53
N THR A 564 44.57 42.95 -10.91
CA THR A 564 45.72 42.10 -11.30
C THR A 564 46.39 42.64 -12.54
N THR A 565 45.63 43.07 -13.53
CA THR A 565 46.11 43.70 -14.76
C THR A 565 46.89 45.01 -14.43
N LEU A 566 46.36 45.84 -13.52
CA LEU A 566 47.04 47.05 -13.04
C LEU A 566 48.37 46.70 -12.41
N VAL A 567 48.45 45.65 -11.58
CA VAL A 567 49.71 45.16 -10.98
C VAL A 567 50.68 44.72 -12.07
N VAL A 568 50.19 43.99 -13.14
CA VAL A 568 51.05 43.64 -14.29
C VAL A 568 51.62 44.86 -14.95
N VAL A 569 50.84 45.90 -15.19
CA VAL A 569 51.32 47.17 -15.77
C VAL A 569 52.36 47.83 -14.89
N VAL A 570 52.14 47.94 -13.58
CA VAL A 570 53.08 48.50 -12.63
C VAL A 570 54.41 47.75 -12.64
N PHE A 571 54.42 46.43 -12.62
CA PHE A 571 55.59 45.55 -12.68
C PHE A 571 56.27 45.63 -14.02
N SER A 572 55.58 45.83 -15.12
CA SER A 572 56.09 45.96 -16.46
C SER A 572 56.84 47.30 -16.64
N ILE A 573 56.26 48.40 -16.16
CA ILE A 573 56.94 49.75 -16.19
C ILE A 573 58.14 49.75 -15.33
N HIS A 574 58.14 49.12 -14.16
CA HIS A 574 59.22 49.12 -13.18
C HIS A 574 60.09 47.84 -13.22
N LYS A 575 60.13 47.11 -14.33
CA LYS A 575 60.81 45.81 -14.47
C LYS A 575 62.27 45.82 -14.10
N ASP A 576 62.96 46.98 -14.29
CA ASP A 576 64.41 47.15 -14.07
C ASP A 576 64.76 47.54 -12.64
N THR A 577 63.73 47.74 -11.79
CA THR A 577 63.94 48.11 -10.39
C THR A 577 64.47 46.93 -9.55
N PRO A 578 65.22 47.18 -8.50
CA PRO A 578 65.82 46.13 -7.67
C PRO A 578 64.78 45.16 -7.08
N ILE A 579 63.65 45.69 -6.66
CA ILE A 579 62.54 44.85 -6.08
C ILE A 579 62.01 43.85 -7.10
N VAL A 580 61.70 44.27 -8.34
CA VAL A 580 61.16 43.41 -9.38
C VAL A 580 62.14 42.34 -9.82
N ARG A 581 63.41 42.73 -9.98
CA ARG A 581 64.52 41.82 -10.35
C ARG A 581 64.84 40.79 -9.25
N ALA A 582 64.84 41.19 -7.97
CA ALA A 582 65.03 40.28 -6.84
C ALA A 582 63.94 39.25 -6.66
N ASN A 583 62.75 39.53 -7.15
CA ASN A 583 61.55 38.70 -6.99
C ASN A 583 61.39 37.65 -8.09
N ASN A 584 62.38 37.27 -8.86
CA ASN A 584 62.26 36.41 -10.01
C ASN A 584 61.09 36.90 -10.91
N SER A 585 61.36 37.89 -11.75
CA SER A 585 60.38 38.58 -12.57
C SER A 585 59.55 37.63 -13.42
N GLU A 586 60.11 36.54 -13.96
CA GLU A 586 59.43 35.59 -14.83
C GLU A 586 58.36 34.85 -14.08
N LEU A 587 58.67 34.27 -12.89
CA LEU A 587 57.64 33.60 -12.08
C LEU A 587 56.58 34.56 -11.53
N SER A 588 56.94 35.85 -11.32
CA SER A 588 55.93 36.84 -10.91
C SER A 588 54.97 37.19 -12.01
N PHE A 589 55.40 37.35 -13.24
CA PHE A 589 54.49 37.56 -14.39
C PHE A 589 53.67 36.36 -14.70
N LEU A 590 54.21 35.16 -14.63
CA LEU A 590 53.47 33.93 -14.84
C LEU A 590 52.37 33.75 -13.75
N MET A 591 52.71 34.10 -12.50
CA MET A 591 51.75 34.07 -11.38
C MET A 591 50.64 35.09 -11.55
N LEU A 592 50.97 36.34 -11.96
CA LEU A 592 49.95 37.37 -12.24
C LEU A 592 49.06 36.97 -13.41
N PHE A 593 49.64 36.39 -14.46
CA PHE A 593 48.90 35.84 -15.58
C PHE A 593 47.91 34.75 -15.11
N SER A 594 48.40 33.77 -14.31
CA SER A 594 47.53 32.72 -13.77
C SER A 594 46.45 33.25 -12.82
N LEU A 595 46.75 34.29 -12.01
CA LEU A 595 45.77 34.95 -11.15
C LEU A 595 44.68 35.66 -11.97
N THR A 596 45.04 36.34 -13.06
CA THR A 596 44.04 36.93 -13.99
C THR A 596 43.11 35.86 -14.55
N LEU A 597 43.70 34.73 -14.98
CA LEU A 597 42.88 33.57 -15.42
C LEU A 597 42.01 33.01 -14.30
N CYS A 598 42.49 32.90 -13.06
CA CYS A 598 41.72 32.44 -11.92
C CYS A 598 40.50 33.33 -11.67
N PHE A 599 40.67 34.66 -11.74
CA PHE A 599 39.51 35.57 -11.62
C PHE A 599 38.50 35.41 -12.77
N LEU A 600 38.99 35.25 -14.01
CA LEU A 600 38.07 35.03 -15.16
C LEU A 600 37.47 33.62 -15.18
N CYS A 601 38.21 32.62 -14.73
CA CYS A 601 37.72 31.22 -14.66
C CYS A 601 36.70 30.98 -13.53
N SER A 602 36.56 31.94 -12.59
CA SER A 602 35.43 31.90 -11.64
C SER A 602 34.08 31.93 -12.33
N LEU A 603 34.04 32.36 -13.60
CA LEU A 603 32.84 32.33 -14.45
C LEU A 603 32.69 31.00 -15.24
N THR A 604 33.72 30.13 -15.27
CA THR A 604 33.76 28.84 -15.98
C THR A 604 34.56 27.80 -15.18
N PHE A 605 33.88 26.87 -14.54
CA PHE A 605 34.42 25.95 -13.54
C PHE A 605 35.57 25.03 -14.02
N ILE A 606 35.55 24.55 -15.25
CA ILE A 606 36.50 23.53 -15.74
C ILE A 606 37.95 24.05 -15.82
N ALA A 607 38.16 25.32 -16.16
CA ALA A 607 39.47 25.91 -16.29
C ALA A 607 40.15 26.26 -14.94
N PHE A 608 39.37 26.31 -13.87
CA PHE A 608 39.81 26.71 -12.53
C PHE A 608 40.92 25.80 -11.98
N GLY A 609 40.72 24.46 -12.01
CA GLY A 609 41.69 23.51 -11.44
C GLY A 609 43.12 23.67 -12.05
N ILE A 610 43.21 23.87 -13.35
CA ILE A 610 44.47 24.01 -14.08
C ILE A 610 45.12 25.37 -13.79
N THR A 611 44.36 26.44 -13.89
CA THR A 611 44.85 27.81 -13.68
C THR A 611 45.29 28.04 -12.23
N PHE A 612 44.57 27.42 -11.30
CA PHE A 612 44.91 27.54 -9.88
C PHE A 612 46.17 26.75 -9.50
N VAL A 613 46.35 25.53 -10.05
CA VAL A 613 47.61 24.78 -9.85
C VAL A 613 48.77 25.50 -10.49
N LEU A 614 48.61 26.13 -11.63
CA LEU A 614 49.67 26.98 -12.23
C LEU A 614 50.06 28.11 -11.28
N CYS A 615 49.08 28.77 -10.63
CA CYS A 615 49.34 29.83 -9.67
C CYS A 615 50.11 29.31 -8.44
N ILE A 616 49.65 28.21 -7.81
CA ILE A 616 50.30 27.62 -6.64
C ILE A 616 51.68 27.08 -7.00
N SER A 617 51.85 26.48 -8.18
CA SER A 617 53.17 26.00 -8.65
C SER A 617 54.16 27.13 -8.81
N CYS A 618 53.75 28.32 -9.26
CA CYS A 618 54.59 29.52 -9.28
C CYS A 618 54.97 29.99 -7.87
N VAL A 619 54.04 29.98 -6.91
CA VAL A 619 54.31 30.31 -5.49
C VAL A 619 55.27 29.30 -4.89
N LEU A 620 55.07 28.01 -5.14
CA LEU A 620 55.95 26.93 -4.70
C LEU A 620 57.35 27.09 -5.28
N GLY A 621 57.45 27.36 -6.59
CA GLY A 621 58.71 27.63 -7.26
C GLY A 621 59.49 28.81 -6.62
N LYS A 622 58.77 29.91 -6.33
CA LYS A 622 59.37 31.04 -5.61
C LYS A 622 59.87 30.68 -4.20
N THR A 623 59.03 29.85 -3.47
CA THR A 623 59.43 29.43 -2.12
C THR A 623 60.68 28.55 -2.13
N ILE A 624 60.79 27.66 -3.11
CA ILE A 624 61.96 26.79 -3.31
C ILE A 624 63.20 27.65 -3.64
N VAL A 625 63.04 28.64 -4.52
CA VAL A 625 64.18 29.58 -4.86
C VAL A 625 64.65 30.29 -3.61
N VAL A 626 63.79 30.82 -2.78
CA VAL A 626 64.15 31.50 -1.53
C VAL A 626 64.91 30.54 -0.57
N LEU A 627 64.39 29.31 -0.44
CA LEU A 627 64.99 28.27 0.42
C LEU A 627 66.41 27.86 -0.08
N MET A 628 66.52 27.69 -1.41
CA MET A 628 67.80 27.29 -2.04
C MET A 628 68.84 28.41 -2.06
N ALA A 629 68.45 29.66 -2.27
CA ALA A 629 69.30 30.80 -2.18
C ALA A 629 70.00 30.91 -0.80
N PHE A 630 69.23 30.55 0.25
CA PHE A 630 69.72 30.50 1.61
C PHE A 630 70.69 29.34 1.88
N ARG A 631 70.42 28.14 1.37
CA ARG A 631 71.38 27.01 1.49
C ARG A 631 72.63 27.21 0.71
N ALA A 632 72.64 28.01 -0.34
CA ALA A 632 73.82 28.36 -1.13
C ALA A 632 74.71 29.32 -0.42
N THR A 633 74.34 30.04 0.65
CA THR A 633 75.22 30.87 1.49
C THR A 633 76.04 30.10 2.50
N LEU A 634 75.83 28.78 2.65
CA LEU A 634 76.64 27.89 3.46
C LEU A 634 77.86 27.45 2.69
N PRO A 635 79.09 27.52 3.30
CA PRO A 635 80.29 27.14 2.62
C PRO A 635 80.29 25.65 2.24
N ALA A 636 80.52 25.37 0.94
CA ALA A 636 80.58 24.04 0.31
C ALA A 636 79.29 23.49 -0.36
N SER A 637 78.34 24.28 -0.75
CA SER A 637 77.18 23.76 -1.46
C SER A 637 77.13 24.20 -2.93
N ASN A 638 77.15 23.20 -3.86
CA ASN A 638 77.00 23.40 -5.31
C ASN A 638 75.46 23.42 -5.70
N VAL A 639 74.59 23.70 -4.76
CA VAL A 639 73.15 23.54 -4.92
C VAL A 639 72.50 24.53 -5.91
N MET A 640 73.10 25.72 -6.06
CA MET A 640 72.58 26.73 -6.97
C MET A 640 72.77 26.40 -8.46
N LYS A 641 73.74 25.49 -8.80
CA LYS A 641 73.93 24.98 -10.15
C LYS A 641 72.77 24.05 -10.63
N TRP A 642 72.06 23.42 -9.66
CA TRP A 642 71.05 22.46 -9.96
C TRP A 642 69.65 23.06 -10.07
N PHE A 643 69.41 24.33 -9.66
CA PHE A 643 68.08 24.95 -9.68
C PHE A 643 68.08 26.34 -10.36
N GLY A 644 68.53 26.33 -11.60
CA GLY A 644 68.54 27.54 -12.46
C GLY A 644 67.14 27.84 -13.04
N PRO A 645 66.98 28.97 -13.78
CA PRO A 645 65.73 29.36 -14.39
C PRO A 645 65.05 28.26 -15.26
N PRO A 646 65.77 27.42 -16.03
CA PRO A 646 65.20 26.36 -16.82
C PRO A 646 64.50 25.30 -15.93
N GLN A 647 65.15 24.91 -14.81
CA GLN A 647 64.61 23.91 -13.88
C GLN A 647 63.36 24.41 -13.15
N GLN A 648 63.30 25.72 -12.82
CA GLN A 648 62.13 26.33 -12.22
C GLN A 648 60.93 26.29 -13.19
N ARG A 649 61.15 26.62 -14.48
CA ARG A 649 60.13 26.50 -15.51
C ARG A 649 59.70 25.06 -15.69
N LEU A 650 60.58 24.10 -15.68
CA LEU A 650 60.30 22.70 -15.84
C LEU A 650 59.49 22.17 -14.63
N SER A 651 59.82 22.59 -13.40
CA SER A 651 59.06 22.16 -12.20
C SER A 651 57.63 22.69 -12.20
N VAL A 652 57.43 23.97 -12.56
CA VAL A 652 56.08 24.54 -12.69
C VAL A 652 55.28 23.81 -13.76
N LEU A 653 55.92 23.54 -14.92
CA LEU A 653 55.34 22.80 -15.99
C LEU A 653 54.95 21.38 -15.57
N ALA A 654 55.83 20.68 -14.86
CA ALA A 654 55.60 19.30 -14.39
C ALA A 654 54.42 19.25 -13.40
N PHE A 655 54.35 20.12 -12.41
CA PHE A 655 53.21 20.17 -11.46
C PHE A 655 51.91 20.52 -12.17
N THR A 656 51.94 21.42 -13.16
CA THR A 656 50.73 21.78 -13.92
C THR A 656 50.30 20.66 -14.86
N LEU A 657 51.22 19.91 -15.49
CA LEU A 657 50.94 18.76 -16.33
C LEU A 657 50.23 17.62 -15.56
N ILE A 658 50.64 17.36 -14.31
CA ILE A 658 49.97 16.36 -13.47
C ILE A 658 48.47 16.75 -13.28
N GLN A 659 48.20 18.01 -12.99
CA GLN A 659 46.83 18.48 -12.85
C GLN A 659 46.04 18.38 -14.17
N VAL A 660 46.66 18.74 -15.29
CA VAL A 660 46.06 18.59 -16.61
C VAL A 660 45.70 17.14 -16.86
N LEU A 661 46.61 16.20 -16.52
CA LEU A 661 46.35 14.76 -16.65
C LEU A 661 45.18 14.31 -15.78
N ILE A 662 45.09 14.75 -14.52
CA ILE A 662 43.98 14.46 -13.62
C ILE A 662 42.66 15.01 -14.21
N CYS A 663 42.64 16.24 -14.69
CA CYS A 663 41.46 16.85 -15.29
C CYS A 663 41.03 16.15 -16.60
N VAL A 664 41.99 15.80 -17.47
CA VAL A 664 41.70 15.06 -18.71
C VAL A 664 41.13 13.69 -18.39
N LEU A 665 41.71 12.97 -17.46
CA LEU A 665 41.21 11.66 -17.04
C LEU A 665 39.79 11.77 -16.48
N TRP A 666 39.49 12.74 -15.62
CA TRP A 666 38.18 13.00 -15.11
C TRP A 666 37.16 13.32 -16.23
N LEU A 667 37.49 14.23 -17.12
CA LEU A 667 36.59 14.63 -18.23
C LEU A 667 36.36 13.53 -19.25
N THR A 668 37.31 12.60 -19.43
CA THR A 668 37.16 11.47 -20.37
C THR A 668 36.33 10.33 -19.77
N VAL A 669 36.48 10.07 -18.47
CA VAL A 669 35.78 8.96 -17.79
C VAL A 669 34.36 9.36 -17.33
N SER A 670 34.19 10.55 -16.78
CA SER A 670 32.92 11.02 -16.23
C SER A 670 32.81 12.54 -16.34
N PRO A 671 32.42 13.06 -17.49
CA PRO A 671 32.32 14.51 -17.69
C PRO A 671 31.17 15.07 -16.83
N PRO A 672 31.31 16.28 -16.30
CA PRO A 672 30.21 16.97 -15.64
C PRO A 672 29.08 17.28 -16.64
N PHE A 673 27.84 17.17 -16.22
CA PHE A 673 26.67 17.43 -17.05
C PHE A 673 25.60 18.25 -16.31
N PRO A 674 24.76 19.00 -17.03
CA PRO A 674 23.67 19.73 -16.39
C PRO A 674 22.62 18.75 -15.86
N TYR A 675 22.31 18.86 -14.58
CA TYR A 675 21.37 18.00 -13.86
C TYR A 675 20.22 18.82 -13.29
N LYS A 676 19.00 18.27 -13.42
CA LYS A 676 17.78 18.85 -12.83
C LYS A 676 17.52 18.20 -11.49
N ASN A 677 17.90 18.86 -10.41
CA ASN A 677 17.67 18.34 -9.05
C ASN A 677 16.23 18.60 -8.61
N MET A 678 15.47 17.52 -8.48
CA MET A 678 14.09 17.51 -7.99
C MET A 678 13.95 16.84 -6.63
N LYS A 679 15.05 16.32 -6.07
CA LYS A 679 15.04 15.53 -4.82
C LYS A 679 15.12 16.42 -3.59
N THR A 680 15.84 17.54 -3.68
CA THR A 680 16.14 18.38 -2.52
C THR A 680 14.96 19.29 -2.14
N TYR A 681 14.19 19.75 -3.12
CA TYR A 681 13.02 20.62 -2.89
C TYR A 681 11.82 20.10 -3.66
N LYS A 682 10.66 20.00 -2.98
CA LYS A 682 9.41 19.52 -3.59
C LYS A 682 8.72 20.56 -4.48
N GLU A 683 9.07 21.83 -4.32
CA GLU A 683 8.38 22.96 -4.97
C GLU A 683 9.20 23.67 -6.05
N LYS A 684 10.45 23.25 -6.30
CA LYS A 684 11.36 23.92 -7.21
C LYS A 684 12.27 22.93 -7.92
N ILE A 685 12.58 23.21 -9.18
CA ILE A 685 13.55 22.45 -9.96
C ILE A 685 14.84 23.27 -9.98
N ILE A 686 15.90 22.74 -9.38
CA ILE A 686 17.20 23.38 -9.37
C ILE A 686 18.03 22.83 -10.52
N LEU A 687 18.49 23.74 -11.40
CA LEU A 687 19.44 23.39 -12.43
C LEU A 687 20.82 23.54 -11.84
N GLU A 688 21.51 22.44 -11.66
CA GLU A 688 22.88 22.37 -11.14
C GLU A 688 23.77 21.53 -12.06
N CYS A 689 25.07 21.64 -11.88
CA CYS A 689 26.01 20.81 -12.62
C CYS A 689 26.36 19.59 -11.78
N ASP A 690 26.02 18.40 -12.24
CA ASP A 690 26.51 17.17 -11.60
C ASP A 690 27.97 16.96 -11.99
N VAL A 691 28.82 16.76 -10.98
CA VAL A 691 30.26 16.55 -11.19
C VAL A 691 30.62 15.23 -11.88
N GLY A 692 29.63 14.37 -12.17
CA GLY A 692 29.75 13.05 -12.79
C GLY A 692 30.44 12.04 -11.86
N SER A 693 31.69 12.29 -11.48
CA SER A 693 32.43 11.46 -10.52
C SER A 693 32.89 12.27 -9.31
N ALA A 694 32.36 11.93 -8.13
CA ALA A 694 32.81 12.52 -6.87
C ALA A 694 34.33 12.29 -6.64
N VAL A 695 34.86 11.13 -7.03
CA VAL A 695 36.27 10.79 -6.90
C VAL A 695 37.13 11.70 -7.79
N GLY A 696 36.71 11.96 -9.04
CA GLY A 696 37.41 12.88 -9.95
C GLY A 696 37.46 14.30 -9.41
N PHE A 697 36.33 14.80 -8.93
CA PHE A 697 36.23 16.14 -8.32
C PHE A 697 37.15 16.29 -7.08
N TRP A 698 37.08 15.34 -6.15
CA TRP A 698 37.94 15.38 -4.95
C TRP A 698 39.39 15.12 -5.27
N ALA A 699 39.74 14.39 -6.35
CA ALA A 699 41.11 14.23 -6.79
C ALA A 699 41.74 15.56 -7.30
N VAL A 700 40.97 16.34 -8.07
CA VAL A 700 41.37 17.69 -8.52
C VAL A 700 41.64 18.61 -7.33
N LEU A 701 40.70 18.70 -6.39
CA LEU A 701 40.83 19.53 -5.18
C LEU A 701 41.90 19.02 -4.23
N GLY A 702 42.02 17.70 -4.07
CA GLY A 702 43.05 17.06 -3.23
C GLY A 702 44.45 17.34 -3.70
N TYR A 703 44.72 17.34 -5.02
CA TYR A 703 46.02 17.69 -5.56
C TYR A 703 46.36 19.17 -5.36
N ILE A 704 45.38 20.07 -5.54
CA ILE A 704 45.54 21.51 -5.20
C ILE A 704 45.89 21.68 -3.71
N GLY A 705 45.14 20.99 -2.84
CA GLY A 705 45.37 20.99 -1.39
C GLY A 705 46.76 20.49 -1.01
N LEU A 706 47.22 19.40 -1.63
CA LEU A 706 48.54 18.82 -1.41
C LEU A 706 49.64 19.82 -1.75
N LEU A 707 49.57 20.47 -2.92
CA LEU A 707 50.53 21.47 -3.32
C LEU A 707 50.49 22.71 -2.42
N ALA A 708 49.31 23.13 -1.98
CA ALA A 708 49.15 24.25 -1.07
C ALA A 708 49.77 23.98 0.30
N VAL A 709 49.54 22.80 0.86
CA VAL A 709 50.16 22.38 2.13
C VAL A 709 51.68 22.29 2.01
N LEU A 710 52.17 21.70 0.90
CA LEU A 710 53.60 21.65 0.62
C LEU A 710 54.21 23.06 0.55
N CYS A 711 53.57 23.98 -0.17
CA CYS A 711 53.98 25.38 -0.27
C CYS A 711 53.94 26.07 1.10
N PHE A 712 52.92 25.87 1.91
CA PHE A 712 52.81 26.41 3.26
C PHE A 712 53.94 25.92 4.16
N VAL A 713 54.19 24.62 4.19
CA VAL A 713 55.26 24.04 5.02
C VAL A 713 56.64 24.59 4.63
N LEU A 714 56.92 24.63 3.32
CA LEU A 714 58.21 25.16 2.85
C LEU A 714 58.34 26.67 3.13
N ALA A 715 57.29 27.45 2.94
CA ALA A 715 57.28 28.89 3.25
C ALA A 715 57.39 29.12 4.77
N PHE A 716 56.75 28.29 5.58
CA PHE A 716 56.87 28.38 7.05
C PHE A 716 58.28 28.06 7.55
N LEU A 717 58.94 27.07 6.97
CA LEU A 717 60.33 26.77 7.25
C LEU A 717 61.24 27.90 6.84
N ALA A 718 61.03 28.55 5.68
CA ALA A 718 61.79 29.68 5.18
C ALA A 718 61.55 30.96 6.01
N ARG A 719 60.50 31.05 6.86
CA ARG A 719 60.26 32.22 7.74
C ARG A 719 61.33 32.51 8.77
N LYS A 720 62.11 31.50 9.17
CA LYS A 720 63.19 31.62 10.15
C LYS A 720 64.44 32.28 9.58
N LEU A 721 64.42 32.67 8.29
CA LEU A 721 65.54 33.32 7.62
C LEU A 721 65.61 34.81 7.99
N PRO A 722 66.89 35.47 7.91
CA PRO A 722 67.06 36.87 8.28
C PRO A 722 66.16 37.83 7.55
N ASP A 723 65.84 38.99 8.16
CA ASP A 723 64.80 39.97 7.76
C ASP A 723 64.90 40.54 6.33
N ASN A 724 65.97 40.26 5.60
CA ASN A 724 66.14 40.69 4.21
C ASN A 724 65.20 39.97 3.23
N PHE A 725 64.48 38.89 3.64
CA PHE A 725 63.57 38.11 2.81
C PHE A 725 62.15 38.09 3.36
N ASN A 726 61.53 39.25 3.48
CA ASN A 726 60.11 39.37 3.88
C ASN A 726 59.12 38.60 2.94
N GLU A 727 59.56 38.17 1.73
CA GLU A 727 58.75 37.47 0.77
C GLU A 727 58.24 36.12 1.34
N ALA A 728 59.03 35.37 2.09
CA ALA A 728 58.68 34.15 2.73
C ALA A 728 57.57 34.36 3.77
N LYS A 729 57.55 35.47 4.51
CA LYS A 729 56.50 35.84 5.47
C LYS A 729 55.17 36.11 4.76
N PHE A 730 55.20 36.85 3.65
CA PHE A 730 54.02 37.17 2.84
C PHE A 730 53.44 35.93 2.17
N ILE A 731 54.29 35.06 1.63
CA ILE A 731 53.84 33.77 1.07
C ILE A 731 53.26 32.89 2.15
N THR A 732 53.86 32.80 3.35
CA THR A 732 53.30 32.01 4.47
C THR A 732 51.93 32.53 4.86
N PHE A 733 51.76 33.86 4.96
CA PHE A 733 50.47 34.46 5.32
C PHE A 733 49.39 34.25 4.22
N SER A 734 49.78 34.37 2.95
CA SER A 734 48.86 34.10 1.85
C SER A 734 48.41 32.64 1.79
N MET A 735 49.32 31.71 2.06
CA MET A 735 48.99 30.27 2.12
C MET A 735 48.13 29.92 3.33
N LEU A 736 48.30 30.61 4.46
CA LEU A 736 47.43 30.46 5.63
C LEU A 736 45.99 30.87 5.30
N ILE A 737 45.79 32.03 4.66
CA ILE A 737 44.49 32.49 4.20
C ILE A 737 43.90 31.47 3.24
N PHE A 738 44.67 31.01 2.28
CA PHE A 738 44.26 29.99 1.33
C PHE A 738 43.75 28.72 2.03
N CYS A 739 44.53 28.14 2.95
CA CYS A 739 44.16 26.95 3.69
C CYS A 739 42.89 27.21 4.53
N ALA A 740 42.74 28.37 5.16
CA ALA A 740 41.53 28.70 5.93
C ALA A 740 40.30 28.77 5.04
N VAL A 741 40.37 29.40 3.88
CA VAL A 741 39.27 29.47 2.90
C VAL A 741 38.84 28.07 2.44
N TRP A 742 39.79 27.20 2.10
CA TRP A 742 39.48 25.85 1.61
C TRP A 742 39.01 24.89 2.70
N LEU A 743 39.51 25.04 3.95
CA LEU A 743 38.97 24.28 5.08
C LEU A 743 37.52 24.66 5.40
N THR A 744 37.15 25.94 5.26
CA THR A 744 35.76 26.38 5.44
C THR A 744 34.87 26.07 4.23
N PHE A 745 35.46 25.98 3.05
CA PHE A 745 34.75 25.63 1.82
C PHE A 745 34.10 24.23 1.90
N ILE A 746 34.84 23.23 2.40
CA ILE A 746 34.33 21.84 2.42
C ILE A 746 32.99 21.72 3.14
N PRO A 747 32.84 22.12 4.43
CA PRO A 747 31.55 22.05 5.10
C PRO A 747 30.50 22.97 4.47
N ALA A 748 30.86 24.14 3.98
CA ALA A 748 29.95 25.05 3.31
C ALA A 748 29.40 24.45 2.00
N TYR A 749 30.26 23.81 1.22
CA TYR A 749 29.87 23.14 -0.03
C TYR A 749 28.87 22.00 0.21
N VAL A 750 29.13 21.16 1.21
CA VAL A 750 28.27 20.02 1.55
C VAL A 750 26.91 20.47 2.14
N SER A 751 26.92 21.59 2.89
CA SER A 751 25.70 22.07 3.59
C SER A 751 24.83 23.03 2.77
N SER A 752 25.29 23.48 1.59
CA SER A 752 24.59 24.47 0.76
C SER A 752 24.09 23.86 -0.56
N PRO A 753 22.91 23.18 -0.58
CA PRO A 753 22.41 22.56 -1.80
C PRO A 753 21.89 23.58 -2.81
N GLY A 754 21.99 23.22 -4.09
CA GLY A 754 21.40 23.98 -5.18
C GLY A 754 22.24 25.15 -5.68
N LYS A 755 21.61 26.27 -6.03
CA LYS A 755 22.31 27.45 -6.58
C LYS A 755 23.39 28.05 -5.66
N PHE A 756 23.24 27.83 -4.35
CA PHE A 756 24.22 28.29 -3.36
C PHE A 756 25.54 27.50 -3.41
N THR A 757 25.52 26.25 -3.86
CA THR A 757 26.73 25.43 -4.05
C THR A 757 27.71 26.14 -5.02
N VAL A 758 27.18 26.58 -6.17
CA VAL A 758 27.97 27.31 -7.18
C VAL A 758 28.47 28.64 -6.64
N ALA A 759 27.65 29.35 -5.87
CA ALA A 759 28.06 30.62 -5.25
C ALA A 759 29.20 30.43 -4.23
N VAL A 760 29.17 29.38 -3.42
CA VAL A 760 30.24 29.04 -2.45
C VAL A 760 31.55 28.70 -3.17
N GLU A 761 31.48 27.96 -4.29
CA GLU A 761 32.66 27.67 -5.12
C GLU A 761 33.32 28.93 -5.67
N ILE A 762 32.51 29.79 -6.31
CA ILE A 762 33.02 31.06 -6.86
C ILE A 762 33.62 31.95 -5.75
N PHE A 763 32.93 32.01 -4.59
CA PHE A 763 33.41 32.77 -3.44
C PHE A 763 34.78 32.26 -2.95
N ALA A 764 34.96 30.93 -2.83
CA ALA A 764 36.24 30.33 -2.40
C ALA A 764 37.37 30.65 -3.39
N ILE A 765 37.07 30.59 -4.69
CA ILE A 765 38.04 30.95 -5.76
C ILE A 765 38.45 32.43 -5.66
N LEU A 766 37.50 33.34 -5.57
CA LEU A 766 37.72 34.76 -5.48
C LEU A 766 38.50 35.13 -4.20
N ALA A 767 38.06 34.61 -3.04
CA ALA A 767 38.74 34.88 -1.76
C ALA A 767 40.18 34.39 -1.76
N SER A 768 40.45 33.20 -2.30
CA SER A 768 41.78 32.66 -2.44
C SER A 768 42.66 33.51 -3.37
N SER A 769 42.10 33.91 -4.52
CA SER A 769 42.83 34.73 -5.52
C SER A 769 43.15 36.13 -4.99
N PHE A 770 42.20 36.79 -4.32
CA PHE A 770 42.42 38.05 -3.65
C PHE A 770 43.45 37.92 -2.52
N GLY A 771 43.38 36.84 -1.72
CA GLY A 771 44.38 36.57 -0.67
C GLY A 771 45.81 36.51 -1.21
N LEU A 772 46.01 35.78 -2.32
CA LEU A 772 47.30 35.70 -3.00
C LEU A 772 47.73 37.07 -3.58
N LEU A 773 46.83 37.76 -4.26
CA LEU A 773 47.09 39.05 -4.88
C LEU A 773 47.54 40.10 -3.85
N PHE A 774 46.72 40.29 -2.82
CA PHE A 774 46.98 41.33 -1.82
C PHE A 774 48.18 41.00 -0.93
N CYS A 775 48.36 39.79 -0.48
CA CYS A 775 49.46 39.42 0.41
C CYS A 775 50.83 39.47 -0.30
N ILE A 776 50.89 39.04 -1.56
CA ILE A 776 52.17 38.91 -2.25
C ILE A 776 52.52 40.16 -3.03
N PHE A 777 51.55 40.82 -3.69
CA PHE A 777 51.87 41.93 -4.61
C PHE A 777 51.58 43.29 -4.06
N ALA A 778 50.53 43.51 -3.21
CA ALA A 778 50.17 44.83 -2.70
C ALA A 778 51.31 45.47 -1.90
N PRO A 779 52.10 44.77 -1.02
CA PRO A 779 53.22 45.37 -0.31
C PRO A 779 54.28 45.82 -1.26
N LYS A 780 54.52 45.10 -2.37
CA LYS A 780 55.51 45.40 -3.37
C LYS A 780 55.11 46.63 -4.21
N CYS A 781 53.89 46.69 -4.63
CA CYS A 781 53.31 47.86 -5.32
C CYS A 781 53.37 49.10 -4.43
N PHE A 782 53.08 48.95 -3.13
CA PHE A 782 53.20 50.07 -2.18
C PHE A 782 54.60 50.63 -2.12
N ILE A 783 55.68 49.80 -2.07
CA ILE A 783 57.07 50.23 -2.07
C ILE A 783 57.42 50.87 -3.42
N ILE A 784 56.97 50.26 -4.55
CA ILE A 784 57.29 50.78 -5.88
C ILE A 784 56.70 52.16 -6.13
N LEU A 785 55.43 52.37 -5.74
CA LEU A 785 54.65 53.58 -6.07
C LEU A 785 54.78 54.69 -5.01
N LEU A 786 54.73 54.31 -3.71
CA LEU A 786 54.59 55.27 -2.62
C LEU A 786 55.89 55.50 -1.79
N ARG A 787 56.82 54.56 -1.86
CA ARG A 787 58.16 54.71 -1.19
C ARG A 787 59.30 54.28 -2.08
N PRO A 788 59.56 54.98 -3.21
CA PRO A 788 60.58 54.63 -4.18
C PRO A 788 62.02 54.72 -3.59
N GLU A 789 62.16 55.52 -2.53
CA GLU A 789 63.44 55.64 -1.78
C GLU A 789 63.89 54.31 -1.17
N GLN A 790 62.94 53.43 -0.81
CA GLN A 790 63.25 52.10 -0.27
C GLN A 790 63.61 51.09 -1.37
N ASN A 791 63.30 51.37 -2.64
CA ASN A 791 63.59 50.51 -3.79
C ASN A 791 65.05 50.62 -4.29
N THR A 792 66.00 50.59 -3.39
CA THR A 792 67.48 50.67 -3.69
C THR A 792 68.17 49.38 -3.24
N LYS A 793 69.18 48.95 -3.98
CA LYS A 793 69.98 47.74 -3.62
C LYS A 793 70.55 47.81 -2.19
N LYS A 794 70.90 49.01 -1.68
CA LYS A 794 71.47 49.22 -0.36
C LYS A 794 70.44 48.99 0.75
N HIS A 795 69.20 49.39 0.55
CA HIS A 795 68.09 49.19 1.50
C HIS A 795 67.61 47.72 1.54
N MET A 796 67.69 47.04 0.41
CA MET A 796 67.30 45.65 0.26
C MET A 796 68.29 44.64 0.84
N MET A 797 69.57 45.01 0.88
CA MET A 797 70.63 44.13 1.43
C MET A 797 70.88 44.31 2.94
N GLY A 798 70.03 45.14 3.60
CA GLY A 798 70.16 45.39 5.06
C GLY A 798 71.28 46.29 5.48
N LYS A 799 71.09 47.18 6.47
CA LYS A 799 72.08 47.92 7.17
C LYS A 799 73.07 46.90 7.76
N THR A 800 74.31 46.90 7.25
CA THR A 800 75.42 46.19 7.89
C THR A 800 75.54 46.79 9.30
N SER A 801 75.50 45.93 10.29
CA SER A 801 75.81 46.25 11.68
C SER A 801 77.15 46.94 11.82
N ASN A 802 77.15 48.27 11.88
CA ASN A 802 78.24 49.06 12.39
C ASN A 802 77.56 50.24 13.10
N ASP A 803 77.29 50.04 14.35
CA ASP A 803 77.19 51.04 15.41
C ASP A 803 77.03 50.32 16.73
N ILE A 804 78.12 49.67 17.17
CA ILE A 804 78.46 49.51 18.58
C ILE A 804 79.66 50.34 18.81
N ARG A 805 79.44 51.56 19.27
CA ARG A 805 80.42 52.31 20.06
C ARG A 805 79.65 53.02 21.15
N TYR A 806 80.15 52.61 22.38
CA TYR A 806 79.89 53.13 23.74
C TYR A 806 78.55 52.94 24.37
#